data_6eae3e88a951d5abdaa5bf156939d93b
#
_entry.id   6eae3e88a951d5abdaa5bf156939d93b
#
_cell.length_a   1.000
_cell.length_b   1.000
_cell.length_c   1.000
_cell.angle_alpha   90.00
_cell.angle_beta   90.00
_cell.angle_gamma   90.00
#
_symmetry.space_group_name_H-M   'P 1'
#
loop_
_entity.id
_entity.type
_entity.pdbx_description
1 polymer ?
#
loop_
_entity_poly.entity_id
_entity_poly.type
_entity_poly.pdbx_seq_one_letter_code
_entity_poly.pdbx_strand_id
1 'polypeptide(L)'
;MRILLILLAVCCIQPSVSAGNSCYSKWTGDTLIIGNNRIERKFIWNGGNLITYSLSDKCNGKTVLSASATPDFFISKGDKTGLGGDCRVEDIAATDIHPAYQQTIVTFSVGTLDVKRVYRVYDDCPAIACDTYLRGTANSVFGGRETDMADRKNIEFAEDMKSKSVTAILDQLHFKGQHWHVKTVEFWDVTDWNNNLVTERNIIAYRKNNYRGNLFFARNGEDNCGFFFLKEAPCSGVQLAYNGVDFMAEFGKFMVTGLGITEKDIQQDRWIQTYSCVTGVYGEGELQALTALRNYQKNIRRHFRSRDEMIMMNTWGDRSQDTKVNESFCLQELERAAKLGITHFQIDDGWQVGKSPNSAVAKGSFRNIWDNEDYWTPDPVKYPHGLTPIVEKGKELGIEIGLWFNPSVQNDFADWEKDAETLIGLYRKYGIRVFKIDGLTIPTKRAEVNLRNLFDKVLAETGDKVMFNLDATASRRAGYHFFGEYGNIFLENRYTDWGNYYPYWTLRNLWMLAKYVPAEKLQIEFLNKWRNTEKYGNEPFAPKHYSFEYLFATAMAGQPLAWMEASNLPDEAFSVKALIDRYKEVQYDFHQGVILPIGEEPSGRSWTGFQSISDDKGGYLLVYRENNGQNKSWIETWLPAGAKIKCMPVLGNGKAMTTVVGRLGTVEISLPAINDFVMYKYEIK
;
A
#
# COMPACT_ATOMS: atom_id res chain seq x y z
N MET A 1 6.46 17.65 -64.86
CA MET A 1 6.30 18.50 -63.66
C MET A 1 5.87 17.58 -62.52
N ARG A 2 6.86 17.09 -61.75
CA ARG A 2 6.61 16.17 -60.60
C ARG A 2 6.66 17.03 -59.35
N ILE A 3 5.56 17.09 -58.64
CA ILE A 3 5.41 17.79 -57.36
C ILE A 3 5.91 16.85 -56.29
N LEU A 4 6.99 17.21 -55.60
CA LEU A 4 7.56 16.50 -54.45
C LEU A 4 6.83 16.97 -53.20
N LEU A 5 6.02 16.13 -52.57
CA LEU A 5 5.42 16.37 -51.25
C LEU A 5 6.47 16.05 -50.19
N ILE A 6 6.99 17.06 -49.50
CA ILE A 6 7.79 16.90 -48.31
C ILE A 6 6.84 16.81 -47.13
N LEU A 7 6.73 15.59 -46.53
CA LEU A 7 6.12 15.41 -45.23
C LEU A 7 7.06 15.96 -44.14
N LEU A 8 6.72 17.07 -43.55
CA LEU A 8 7.31 17.55 -42.30
C LEU A 8 6.75 16.67 -41.16
N ALA A 9 7.58 15.77 -40.63
CA ALA A 9 7.32 15.13 -39.34
C ALA A 9 7.48 16.17 -38.24
N VAL A 10 6.36 16.67 -37.71
CA VAL A 10 6.36 17.47 -36.48
C VAL A 10 6.61 16.52 -35.33
N CYS A 11 7.87 16.44 -34.91
CA CYS A 11 8.21 15.89 -33.59
C CYS A 11 7.57 16.79 -32.54
N CYS A 12 6.47 16.37 -31.94
CA CYS A 12 5.99 16.95 -30.70
C CYS A 12 7.03 16.66 -29.61
N ILE A 13 7.94 17.58 -29.38
CA ILE A 13 8.76 17.63 -28.18
C ILE A 13 7.76 17.96 -27.04
N GLN A 14 7.35 16.93 -26.30
CA GLN A 14 6.71 17.17 -25.01
C GLN A 14 7.73 17.88 -24.12
N PRO A 15 7.38 19.01 -23.49
CA PRO A 15 8.28 19.65 -22.55
C PRO A 15 8.53 18.63 -21.42
N SER A 16 9.77 18.23 -21.21
CA SER A 16 10.19 17.53 -20.02
C SER A 16 9.85 18.42 -18.83
N VAL A 17 8.85 18.02 -18.03
CA VAL A 17 8.62 18.67 -16.75
C VAL A 17 9.84 18.32 -15.91
N SER A 18 10.70 19.31 -15.66
CA SER A 18 11.84 19.15 -14.75
C SER A 18 11.33 18.73 -13.38
N ALA A 19 12.16 17.98 -12.63
CA ALA A 19 11.92 17.73 -11.20
C ALA A 19 11.51 19.05 -10.54
N GLY A 20 10.50 18.99 -9.64
CA GLY A 20 9.91 20.19 -9.05
C GLY A 20 10.99 21.15 -8.54
N ASN A 21 10.78 22.43 -8.73
CA ASN A 21 11.76 23.51 -8.54
C ASN A 21 12.40 23.57 -7.13
N SER A 22 11.92 22.77 -6.16
CA SER A 22 12.38 22.80 -4.77
C SER A 22 13.44 21.76 -4.42
N CYS A 23 13.59 20.68 -5.21
CA CYS A 23 14.54 19.60 -4.93
C CYS A 23 15.99 20.05 -5.24
N TYR A 24 16.92 19.67 -4.36
CA TYR A 24 18.34 19.94 -4.56
C TYR A 24 19.22 18.87 -3.95
N SER A 25 20.38 18.68 -4.57
CA SER A 25 21.50 17.94 -4.04
C SER A 25 22.78 18.71 -4.30
N LYS A 26 23.58 18.95 -3.26
CA LYS A 26 24.80 19.76 -3.33
C LYS A 26 25.94 19.03 -2.63
N TRP A 27 27.02 18.81 -3.35
CA TRP A 27 28.25 18.29 -2.78
C TRP A 27 29.35 19.37 -2.87
N THR A 28 29.90 19.74 -1.71
CA THR A 28 30.95 20.76 -1.58
C THR A 28 31.93 20.32 -0.51
N GLY A 29 33.19 20.09 -0.92
CA GLY A 29 34.21 19.58 -0.02
C GLY A 29 33.85 18.20 0.52
N ASP A 30 33.72 18.08 1.84
CA ASP A 30 33.34 16.89 2.57
C ASP A 30 31.86 16.87 3.02
N THR A 31 31.04 17.74 2.44
CA THR A 31 29.63 17.89 2.83
C THR A 31 28.72 17.60 1.65
N LEU A 32 27.81 16.62 1.78
CA LEU A 32 26.72 16.36 0.87
C LEU A 32 25.40 16.81 1.52
N ILE A 33 24.60 17.58 0.80
CA ILE A 33 23.31 18.11 1.25
C ILE A 33 22.25 17.61 0.26
N ILE A 34 21.21 16.96 0.76
CA ILE A 34 20.07 16.46 -0.02
C ILE A 34 18.79 16.99 0.63
N GLY A 35 17.87 17.54 -0.17
CA GLY A 35 16.60 18.04 0.36
C GLY A 35 15.72 18.76 -0.66
N ASN A 36 14.70 19.40 -0.11
CA ASN A 36 13.74 20.24 -0.82
C ASN A 36 13.28 21.41 0.08
N ASN A 37 12.12 22.01 -0.19
CA ASN A 37 11.52 23.07 0.63
C ASN A 37 10.99 22.58 1.99
N ARG A 38 10.84 21.25 2.24
CA ARG A 38 10.25 20.66 3.44
C ARG A 38 11.29 20.01 4.35
N ILE A 39 12.25 19.28 3.77
CA ILE A 39 13.24 18.49 4.48
C ILE A 39 14.63 18.76 3.93
N GLU A 40 15.62 18.70 4.82
CA GLU A 40 17.03 18.70 4.44
C GLU A 40 17.80 17.72 5.30
N ARG A 41 18.59 16.85 4.67
CA ARG A 41 19.55 15.96 5.35
C ARG A 41 20.97 16.31 4.88
N LYS A 42 21.84 16.64 5.85
CA LYS A 42 23.25 16.93 5.58
C LYS A 42 24.10 15.77 6.02
N PHE A 43 25.06 15.40 5.21
CA PHE A 43 26.00 14.34 5.47
C PHE A 43 27.42 14.87 5.47
N ILE A 44 28.26 14.35 6.35
CA ILE A 44 29.71 14.35 6.18
C ILE A 44 30.01 13.25 5.19
N TRP A 45 30.68 13.60 4.10
CA TRP A 45 31.02 12.64 3.04
C TRP A 45 32.28 13.04 2.29
N ASN A 46 33.32 12.26 2.45
CA ASN A 46 34.63 12.45 1.86
C ASN A 46 34.96 11.45 0.73
N GLY A 47 33.94 10.90 0.09
CA GLY A 47 34.08 9.84 -0.92
C GLY A 47 34.03 8.44 -0.34
N GLY A 48 33.59 8.29 0.90
CA GLY A 48 33.44 6.99 1.59
C GLY A 48 32.08 6.82 2.24
N ASN A 49 32.09 6.47 3.51
CA ASN A 49 30.86 6.28 4.26
C ASN A 49 30.12 7.61 4.48
N LEU A 50 28.82 7.60 4.25
CA LEU A 50 27.93 8.71 4.57
C LEU A 50 27.66 8.73 6.09
N ILE A 51 27.76 9.89 6.69
CA ILE A 51 27.48 10.12 8.12
C ILE A 51 26.51 11.30 8.21
N THR A 52 25.30 11.06 8.69
CA THR A 52 24.34 12.17 8.90
C THR A 52 24.90 13.18 9.91
N TYR A 53 25.02 14.42 9.48
CA TYR A 53 25.41 15.56 10.33
C TYR A 53 24.20 16.27 10.93
N SER A 54 23.14 16.47 10.11
CA SER A 54 21.91 17.09 10.58
C SER A 54 20.69 16.64 9.77
N LEU A 55 19.55 16.71 10.41
CA LEU A 55 18.22 16.53 9.80
C LEU A 55 17.38 17.77 10.15
N SER A 56 16.81 18.41 9.13
CA SER A 56 16.03 19.66 9.28
C SER A 56 14.61 19.49 8.78
N ASP A 57 13.65 19.85 9.62
CA ASP A 57 12.28 20.18 9.22
C ASP A 57 12.24 21.67 8.87
N LYS A 58 12.23 21.97 7.58
CA LYS A 58 12.29 23.35 7.07
C LYS A 58 10.97 24.09 7.25
N CYS A 59 9.85 23.38 7.35
CA CYS A 59 8.53 23.99 7.57
C CYS A 59 8.38 24.54 8.97
N ASN A 60 8.89 23.79 9.95
CA ASN A 60 8.85 24.19 11.36
C ASN A 60 10.13 24.91 11.81
N GLY A 61 11.10 25.11 10.90
CA GLY A 61 12.37 25.77 11.20
C GLY A 61 13.23 25.02 12.23
N LYS A 62 13.08 23.71 12.33
CA LYS A 62 13.75 22.86 13.33
C LYS A 62 14.88 22.06 12.68
N THR A 63 16.04 22.07 13.33
CA THR A 63 17.20 21.29 12.90
C THR A 63 17.75 20.50 14.08
N VAL A 64 17.87 19.19 13.90
CA VAL A 64 18.50 18.29 14.88
C VAL A 64 19.90 17.94 14.40
N LEU A 65 20.90 18.16 15.27
CA LEU A 65 22.30 17.89 14.97
C LEU A 65 22.69 16.48 15.43
N SER A 66 23.49 15.80 14.62
CA SER A 66 24.03 14.49 14.99
C SER A 66 24.96 14.59 16.19
N ALA A 67 24.92 13.57 17.03
CA ALA A 67 25.79 13.41 18.22
C ALA A 67 26.96 12.45 17.94
N SER A 68 27.07 11.86 16.76
CA SER A 68 28.04 10.80 16.47
C SER A 68 28.61 10.91 15.06
N ALA A 69 29.82 10.39 14.89
CA ALA A 69 30.48 10.19 13.61
C ALA A 69 30.30 8.74 13.05
N THR A 70 29.29 8.02 13.51
CA THR A 70 29.04 6.66 13.04
C THR A 70 28.40 6.69 11.65
N PRO A 71 28.87 5.87 10.69
CA PRO A 71 28.26 5.76 9.36
C PRO A 71 26.77 5.39 9.42
N ASP A 72 25.98 5.97 8.54
CA ASP A 72 24.51 5.71 8.47
C ASP A 72 24.20 4.27 8.05
N PHE A 73 25.04 3.72 7.18
CA PHE A 73 24.96 2.34 6.69
C PHE A 73 26.22 1.58 7.05
N PHE A 74 26.07 0.37 7.59
CA PHE A 74 27.17 -0.58 7.76
C PHE A 74 26.64 -2.02 7.80
N ILE A 75 27.50 -2.99 7.49
CA ILE A 75 27.14 -4.40 7.35
C ILE A 75 27.82 -5.33 8.35
N SER A 76 28.88 -4.89 9.03
CA SER A 76 29.50 -5.65 10.12
C SER A 76 30.22 -4.75 11.13
N LYS A 77 30.43 -5.25 12.35
CA LYS A 77 31.29 -4.59 13.31
C LYS A 77 32.74 -4.59 12.80
N GLY A 78 33.34 -3.40 12.74
CA GLY A 78 34.70 -3.25 12.25
C GLY A 78 34.79 -3.04 10.74
N ASP A 79 33.69 -2.67 10.10
CA ASP A 79 33.70 -2.25 8.70
C ASP A 79 34.78 -1.20 8.47
N LYS A 80 35.55 -1.43 7.42
CA LYS A 80 36.58 -0.51 6.97
C LYS A 80 35.94 0.81 6.53
N THR A 81 36.68 1.88 6.61
CA THR A 81 36.29 3.16 6.04
C THR A 81 36.02 2.98 4.55
N GLY A 82 34.88 3.45 4.08
CA GLY A 82 34.56 3.45 2.66
C GLY A 82 35.47 4.39 1.89
N LEU A 83 35.82 4.03 0.65
CA LEU A 83 36.77 4.73 -0.21
C LEU A 83 36.28 4.80 -1.65
N GLY A 84 36.88 5.71 -2.44
CA GLY A 84 36.74 5.73 -3.90
C GLY A 84 35.33 6.08 -4.38
N GLY A 85 34.62 6.87 -3.58
CA GLY A 85 33.23 7.20 -3.85
C GLY A 85 33.06 8.26 -4.92
N ASP A 86 31.88 8.19 -5.57
CA ASP A 86 31.38 9.16 -6.55
C ASP A 86 29.95 9.52 -6.23
N CYS A 87 29.55 10.72 -6.64
CA CYS A 87 28.20 11.24 -6.47
C CYS A 87 27.69 11.83 -7.78
N ARG A 88 26.52 11.39 -8.21
CA ARG A 88 25.82 11.99 -9.34
C ARG A 88 24.38 12.30 -8.99
N VAL A 89 23.85 13.35 -9.59
CA VAL A 89 22.49 13.82 -9.40
C VAL A 89 21.76 13.74 -10.72
N GLU A 90 20.56 13.19 -10.70
CA GLU A 90 19.73 12.99 -11.88
C GLU A 90 18.31 13.48 -11.61
N ASP A 91 17.74 14.23 -12.53
CA ASP A 91 16.31 14.58 -12.50
C ASP A 91 15.51 13.54 -13.27
N ILE A 92 14.56 12.91 -12.58
CA ILE A 92 13.70 11.87 -13.15
C ILE A 92 12.35 12.49 -13.50
N ALA A 93 11.97 12.36 -14.78
CA ALA A 93 10.70 12.88 -15.27
C ALA A 93 9.51 12.13 -14.65
N ALA A 94 8.37 12.83 -14.53
CA ALA A 94 7.13 12.21 -14.10
C ALA A 94 6.64 11.17 -15.13
N THR A 95 6.06 10.10 -14.62
CA THR A 95 5.31 9.11 -15.39
C THR A 95 3.86 9.03 -14.90
N ASP A 96 3.07 8.12 -15.46
CA ASP A 96 1.75 7.82 -14.90
C ASP A 96 1.84 7.07 -13.56
N ILE A 97 3.02 6.56 -13.19
CA ILE A 97 3.23 5.90 -11.88
C ILE A 97 3.67 6.90 -10.82
N HIS A 98 4.71 7.68 -11.05
CA HIS A 98 5.29 8.57 -10.05
C HIS A 98 5.39 10.02 -10.54
N PRO A 99 5.34 11.03 -9.66
CA PRO A 99 5.68 12.41 -10.02
C PRO A 99 7.17 12.53 -10.38
N ALA A 100 7.56 13.66 -10.93
CA ALA A 100 8.97 13.97 -11.12
C ALA A 100 9.69 14.03 -9.77
N TYR A 101 10.94 13.57 -9.72
CA TYR A 101 11.77 13.61 -8.53
C TYR A 101 13.24 13.75 -8.87
N GLN A 102 14.03 14.19 -7.91
CA GLN A 102 15.48 14.19 -8.02
C GLN A 102 16.06 12.98 -7.31
N GLN A 103 16.97 12.26 -7.98
CA GLN A 103 17.74 11.21 -7.33
C GLN A 103 19.21 11.58 -7.20
N THR A 104 19.77 11.26 -6.04
CA THR A 104 21.20 11.40 -5.75
C THR A 104 21.79 10.03 -5.58
N ILE A 105 22.67 9.64 -6.45
CA ILE A 105 23.32 8.33 -6.48
C ILE A 105 24.72 8.49 -5.90
N VAL A 106 24.96 7.86 -4.76
CA VAL A 106 26.25 7.82 -4.08
C VAL A 106 26.80 6.40 -4.15
N THR A 107 28.01 6.25 -4.68
CA THR A 107 28.71 4.95 -4.73
C THR A 107 30.02 5.04 -3.96
N PHE A 108 30.41 3.97 -3.31
CA PHE A 108 31.69 3.82 -2.61
C PHE A 108 31.97 2.34 -2.36
N SER A 109 33.23 2.00 -2.05
CA SER A 109 33.62 0.64 -1.73
C SER A 109 33.99 0.49 -0.25
N VAL A 110 33.54 -0.61 0.36
CA VAL A 110 33.86 -0.99 1.74
C VAL A 110 34.46 -2.40 1.71
N GLY A 111 35.79 -2.48 1.82
CA GLY A 111 36.50 -3.76 1.67
C GLY A 111 36.34 -4.33 0.25
N THR A 112 35.68 -5.48 0.16
CA THR A 112 35.41 -6.19 -1.11
C THR A 112 33.99 -5.95 -1.66
N LEU A 113 33.25 -5.04 -1.05
CA LEU A 113 31.88 -4.70 -1.42
C LEU A 113 31.83 -3.29 -2.00
N ASP A 114 31.14 -3.16 -3.12
CA ASP A 114 30.65 -1.90 -3.63
C ASP A 114 29.26 -1.63 -3.03
N VAL A 115 29.05 -0.41 -2.57
CA VAL A 115 27.80 0.12 -2.04
C VAL A 115 27.28 1.20 -2.96
N LYS A 116 26.01 1.14 -3.33
CA LYS A 116 25.32 2.21 -4.04
C LYS A 116 24.10 2.61 -3.22
N ARG A 117 24.03 3.88 -2.82
CA ARG A 117 22.86 4.46 -2.16
C ARG A 117 22.19 5.45 -3.09
N VAL A 118 20.90 5.29 -3.32
CA VAL A 118 20.07 6.11 -4.21
C VAL A 118 19.05 6.84 -3.36
N TYR A 119 19.27 8.13 -3.17
CA TYR A 119 18.33 8.99 -2.43
C TYR A 119 17.34 9.60 -3.41
N ARG A 120 16.03 9.45 -3.13
CA ARG A 120 14.93 10.03 -3.92
C ARG A 120 14.27 11.15 -3.13
N VAL A 121 14.13 12.31 -3.75
CA VAL A 121 13.50 13.51 -3.18
C VAL A 121 12.41 13.99 -4.12
N TYR A 122 11.19 14.05 -3.60
CA TYR A 122 10.03 14.57 -4.32
C TYR A 122 9.78 16.04 -3.94
N ASP A 123 9.17 16.79 -4.84
CA ASP A 123 8.80 18.19 -4.57
C ASP A 123 7.78 18.26 -3.42
N ASP A 124 7.95 19.24 -2.54
CA ASP A 124 7.08 19.48 -1.37
C ASP A 124 6.80 18.24 -0.47
N CYS A 125 7.67 17.23 -0.53
CA CYS A 125 7.57 16.02 0.28
C CYS A 125 8.47 16.10 1.53
N PRO A 126 7.95 15.91 2.75
CA PRO A 126 8.74 16.00 3.98
C PRO A 126 9.54 14.71 4.26
N ALA A 127 9.90 13.95 3.22
CA ALA A 127 10.64 12.71 3.37
C ALA A 127 11.65 12.49 2.24
N ILE A 128 12.72 11.77 2.56
CA ILE A 128 13.77 11.32 1.64
C ILE A 128 13.81 9.80 1.71
N ALA A 129 13.59 9.13 0.58
CA ALA A 129 13.75 7.69 0.46
C ALA A 129 15.18 7.33 0.08
N CYS A 130 15.66 6.18 0.55
CA CYS A 130 16.99 5.66 0.23
C CYS A 130 16.91 4.17 -0.11
N ASP A 131 17.20 3.86 -1.37
CA ASP A 131 17.44 2.51 -1.83
C ASP A 131 18.94 2.19 -1.73
N THR A 132 19.28 1.05 -1.18
CA THR A 132 20.68 0.61 -1.05
C THR A 132 20.91 -0.65 -1.86
N TYR A 133 21.99 -0.66 -2.60
CA TYR A 133 22.40 -1.78 -3.45
C TYR A 133 23.82 -2.21 -3.09
N LEU A 134 24.07 -3.51 -3.12
CA LEU A 134 25.36 -4.11 -2.87
C LEU A 134 25.82 -4.94 -4.08
N ARG A 135 27.14 -4.95 -4.31
CA ARG A 135 27.80 -5.74 -5.31
C ARG A 135 29.21 -6.12 -4.83
N GLY A 136 29.77 -7.22 -5.28
CA GLY A 136 31.11 -7.65 -4.91
C GLY A 136 31.12 -9.00 -4.21
N THR A 137 32.02 -9.17 -3.24
CA THR A 137 32.15 -10.40 -2.44
C THR A 137 31.97 -10.10 -0.96
N ALA A 138 31.00 -10.74 -0.34
CA ALA A 138 30.80 -10.67 1.11
C ALA A 138 31.60 -11.75 1.82
N ASN A 139 32.41 -11.34 2.82
CA ASN A 139 33.28 -12.25 3.55
C ASN A 139 32.75 -12.61 4.94
N SER A 140 31.58 -12.08 5.33
CA SER A 140 30.99 -12.32 6.64
C SER A 140 29.45 -12.27 6.60
N VAL A 141 28.82 -12.99 7.51
CA VAL A 141 27.36 -12.95 7.70
C VAL A 141 26.95 -11.58 8.23
N PHE A 142 26.13 -10.86 7.49
CA PHE A 142 25.68 -9.51 7.83
C PHE A 142 24.16 -9.34 7.82
N GLY A 143 23.43 -10.22 7.25
CA GLY A 143 21.96 -10.21 7.31
C GLY A 143 21.45 -11.04 8.49
N GLY A 144 20.19 -11.30 8.51
CA GLY A 144 19.64 -12.39 9.28
C GLY A 144 20.08 -13.72 8.65
N ARG A 145 19.99 -14.80 9.39
CA ARG A 145 20.15 -16.13 8.81
C ARG A 145 19.06 -16.37 7.76
N GLU A 146 19.36 -17.20 6.75
CA GLU A 146 18.30 -17.81 5.96
C GLU A 146 17.37 -18.54 6.92
N THR A 147 16.13 -18.08 7.00
CA THR A 147 15.10 -18.76 7.77
C THR A 147 14.21 -19.53 6.81
N ASP A 148 14.07 -20.81 7.04
CA ASP A 148 13.01 -21.58 6.40
C ASP A 148 11.67 -20.90 6.69
N MET A 149 10.72 -21.04 5.78
CA MET A 149 9.36 -20.52 5.92
C MET A 149 8.67 -21.03 7.21
N ALA A 150 9.01 -22.23 7.69
CA ALA A 150 8.55 -22.76 8.97
C ALA A 150 9.16 -22.00 10.17
N ASP A 151 10.42 -21.63 10.09
CA ASP A 151 11.13 -20.94 11.18
C ASP A 151 10.69 -19.48 11.34
N ARG A 152 10.14 -18.85 10.30
CA ARG A 152 9.64 -17.47 10.38
C ARG A 152 8.52 -17.31 11.40
N LYS A 153 7.65 -18.31 11.54
CA LYS A 153 6.62 -18.33 12.60
C LYS A 153 7.21 -18.35 14.00
N ASN A 154 8.32 -19.06 14.19
CA ASN A 154 8.98 -19.17 15.49
C ASN A 154 9.71 -17.89 15.88
N ILE A 155 10.12 -17.06 14.94
CA ILE A 155 10.72 -15.74 15.20
C ILE A 155 9.71 -14.79 15.85
N GLU A 156 8.44 -14.92 15.55
CA GLU A 156 7.36 -14.10 16.13
C GLU A 156 7.28 -14.23 17.65
N PHE A 157 7.61 -15.39 18.19
CA PHE A 157 7.53 -15.72 19.60
C PHE A 157 8.88 -15.73 20.31
N ALA A 158 9.96 -15.27 19.65
CA ALA A 158 11.26 -15.18 20.31
C ALA A 158 11.19 -14.14 21.43
N GLU A 159 11.04 -14.61 22.67
CA GLU A 159 11.00 -13.77 23.88
C GLU A 159 12.24 -12.91 24.05
N ASP A 160 13.35 -13.28 23.41
CA ASP A 160 14.64 -12.64 23.59
C ASP A 160 14.99 -11.65 22.46
N MET A 161 14.09 -10.71 22.19
CA MET A 161 14.35 -9.59 21.30
C MET A 161 15.45 -8.65 21.85
N LYS A 162 15.72 -8.71 23.16
CA LYS A 162 16.68 -7.81 23.83
C LYS A 162 18.13 -8.21 23.63
N SER A 163 18.43 -9.50 23.44
CA SER A 163 19.80 -10.02 23.39
C SER A 163 20.37 -10.15 21.97
N LYS A 164 19.56 -10.01 20.92
CA LYS A 164 20.05 -10.17 19.56
C LYS A 164 21.04 -9.07 19.16
N SER A 165 22.23 -9.47 18.78
CA SER A 165 23.20 -8.55 18.18
C SER A 165 22.79 -8.25 16.75
N VAL A 166 22.59 -6.96 16.45
CA VAL A 166 22.39 -6.49 15.09
C VAL A 166 23.74 -6.25 14.45
N THR A 167 24.01 -6.90 13.34
CA THR A 167 25.28 -6.84 12.62
C THR A 167 25.25 -5.95 11.40
N ALA A 168 24.06 -5.61 10.90
CA ALA A 168 23.88 -4.76 9.74
C ALA A 168 22.83 -3.67 10.00
N ILE A 169 23.13 -2.45 9.59
CA ILE A 169 22.26 -1.28 9.70
C ILE A 169 21.98 -0.74 8.30
N LEU A 170 20.71 -0.62 8.00
CA LEU A 170 20.22 -0.09 6.74
C LEU A 170 20.29 1.44 6.68
N ASP A 171 19.88 2.07 7.77
CA ASP A 171 20.03 3.52 8.00
C ASP A 171 20.01 3.82 9.49
N GLN A 172 20.60 4.94 9.92
CA GLN A 172 20.55 5.37 11.29
C GLN A 172 20.65 6.88 11.45
N LEU A 173 20.09 7.34 12.57
CA LEU A 173 20.22 8.70 13.08
C LEU A 173 20.69 8.65 14.53
N HIS A 174 21.57 9.56 14.90
CA HIS A 174 22.04 9.66 16.27
C HIS A 174 22.03 11.12 16.71
N PHE A 175 21.02 11.50 17.45
CA PHE A 175 20.80 12.86 17.92
C PHE A 175 21.17 13.04 19.41
N LYS A 176 21.38 14.27 19.82
CA LYS A 176 21.53 14.62 21.23
C LYS A 176 20.19 14.54 21.95
N GLY A 177 20.25 14.35 23.29
CA GLY A 177 19.07 14.31 24.13
C GLY A 177 18.55 12.89 24.41
N GLN A 178 17.79 12.78 25.48
CA GLN A 178 17.31 11.49 25.99
C GLN A 178 15.77 11.39 26.06
N HIS A 179 15.07 12.51 25.96
CA HIS A 179 13.60 12.57 26.11
C HIS A 179 12.86 12.30 24.80
N TRP A 180 13.16 11.16 24.18
CA TRP A 180 12.54 10.75 22.92
C TRP A 180 11.35 9.85 23.18
N HIS A 181 10.16 10.28 22.75
CA HIS A 181 8.98 9.45 22.64
C HIS A 181 9.05 8.68 21.33
N VAL A 182 8.93 7.37 21.42
CA VAL A 182 9.00 6.45 20.27
C VAL A 182 7.67 5.75 20.12
N LYS A 183 7.15 5.72 18.90
CA LYS A 183 6.04 4.87 18.48
C LYS A 183 6.51 3.96 17.37
N THR A 184 6.32 2.64 17.52
CA THR A 184 6.53 1.67 16.46
C THR A 184 5.21 1.06 16.03
N VAL A 185 5.09 0.73 14.74
CA VAL A 185 3.88 0.14 14.17
C VAL A 185 4.26 -1.13 13.43
N GLU A 186 3.77 -2.24 13.95
CA GLU A 186 3.91 -3.58 13.37
C GLU A 186 2.62 -3.96 12.65
N PHE A 187 2.76 -4.56 11.47
CA PHE A 187 1.64 -4.99 10.62
C PHE A 187 1.61 -6.50 10.47
N TRP A 188 0.39 -7.01 10.30
CA TRP A 188 0.14 -8.42 10.03
C TRP A 188 -0.47 -8.55 8.63
N ASP A 189 0.11 -9.43 7.82
CA ASP A 189 -0.33 -9.65 6.45
C ASP A 189 -1.50 -10.64 6.32
N VAL A 190 -1.78 -11.40 7.36
CA VAL A 190 -2.86 -12.40 7.35
C VAL A 190 -4.15 -11.77 7.87
N THR A 191 -4.89 -11.10 6.99
CA THR A 191 -6.15 -10.43 7.35
C THR A 191 -7.21 -11.39 7.87
N ASP A 192 -7.26 -12.60 7.33
CA ASP A 192 -8.28 -13.60 7.66
C ASP A 192 -8.21 -14.18 9.06
N TRP A 193 -7.01 -14.23 9.63
CA TRP A 193 -6.75 -14.98 10.88
C TRP A 193 -6.38 -14.07 12.04
N ASN A 194 -6.07 -12.81 11.77
CA ASN A 194 -5.64 -11.87 12.78
C ASN A 194 -6.77 -10.97 13.24
N ASN A 195 -6.99 -10.96 14.53
CA ASN A 195 -7.91 -10.03 15.16
C ASN A 195 -7.38 -8.58 15.09
N ASN A 196 -6.08 -8.40 15.09
CA ASN A 196 -5.40 -7.12 14.95
C ASN A 196 -4.46 -7.12 13.75
N LEU A 197 -4.69 -6.23 12.79
CA LEU A 197 -3.80 -6.05 11.65
C LEU A 197 -2.65 -5.10 11.95
N VAL A 198 -2.78 -4.29 13.00
CA VAL A 198 -1.82 -3.25 13.40
C VAL A 198 -1.59 -3.34 14.90
N THR A 199 -0.34 -3.33 15.30
CA THR A 199 0.08 -3.26 16.71
C THR A 199 0.96 -2.02 16.91
N GLU A 200 0.53 -1.11 17.78
CA GLU A 200 1.27 0.10 18.16
C GLU A 200 1.97 -0.11 19.49
N ARG A 201 3.23 0.37 19.60
CA ARG A 201 3.97 0.43 20.86
C ARG A 201 4.50 1.84 21.07
N ASN A 202 4.13 2.46 22.18
CA ASN A 202 4.54 3.82 22.55
C ASN A 202 5.34 3.78 23.83
N ILE A 203 6.56 4.32 23.83
CA ILE A 203 7.42 4.41 25.00
C ILE A 203 8.32 5.65 25.00
N ILE A 204 8.94 5.95 26.12
CA ILE A 204 10.08 6.87 26.21
C ILE A 204 11.36 6.04 26.02
N ALA A 205 12.13 6.35 24.98
CA ALA A 205 13.34 5.60 24.62
C ALA A 205 14.57 6.09 25.41
N TYR A 206 14.71 5.69 26.66
CA TYR A 206 15.88 6.02 27.52
C TYR A 206 16.82 4.83 27.76
N ARG A 207 16.50 3.66 27.23
CA ARG A 207 17.35 2.46 27.24
C ARG A 207 17.31 1.80 25.89
N LYS A 208 18.32 0.97 25.61
CA LYS A 208 18.32 0.13 24.41
C LYS A 208 17.06 -0.72 24.35
N ASN A 209 16.35 -0.63 23.25
CA ASN A 209 15.18 -1.45 22.99
C ASN A 209 15.11 -1.79 21.50
N ASN A 210 14.59 -2.99 21.21
CA ASN A 210 14.41 -3.53 19.88
C ASN A 210 12.92 -3.59 19.55
N TYR A 211 12.57 -3.31 18.31
CA TYR A 211 11.19 -3.27 17.85
C TYR A 211 11.03 -3.98 16.54
N ARG A 212 9.83 -4.51 16.34
CA ARG A 212 9.35 -5.02 15.06
C ARG A 212 8.40 -4.01 14.44
N GLY A 213 8.28 -4.05 13.11
CA GLY A 213 7.34 -3.25 12.34
C GLY A 213 7.97 -2.55 11.14
N ASN A 214 7.11 -1.94 10.33
CA ASN A 214 7.52 -1.19 9.16
C ASN A 214 7.66 0.32 9.44
N LEU A 215 7.02 0.82 10.49
CA LEU A 215 7.02 2.24 10.84
C LEU A 215 7.60 2.49 12.23
N PHE A 216 8.37 3.57 12.31
CA PHE A 216 8.97 4.07 13.52
C PHE A 216 8.86 5.58 13.54
N PHE A 217 8.18 6.13 14.54
CA PHE A 217 8.09 7.56 14.77
C PHE A 217 8.86 7.91 16.04
N ALA A 218 9.61 9.00 16.02
CA ALA A 218 10.27 9.52 17.18
C ALA A 218 10.03 11.02 17.29
N ARG A 219 9.78 11.51 18.51
CA ARG A 219 9.59 12.92 18.82
C ARG A 219 10.40 13.29 20.06
N ASN A 220 11.18 14.33 19.95
CA ASN A 220 11.86 14.91 21.11
C ASN A 220 10.85 15.68 21.97
N GLY A 221 10.82 15.39 23.27
CA GLY A 221 9.89 16.04 24.20
C GLY A 221 10.25 17.50 24.54
N GLU A 222 11.49 17.90 24.32
CA GLU A 222 11.98 19.25 24.63
C GLU A 222 11.73 20.22 23.47
N ASP A 223 12.04 19.81 22.25
CA ASP A 223 12.02 20.66 21.05
C ASP A 223 10.80 20.45 20.14
N ASN A 224 9.97 19.45 20.43
CA ASN A 224 8.88 19.00 19.57
C ASN A 224 9.32 18.68 18.13
N CYS A 225 10.60 18.35 17.92
CA CYS A 225 11.10 17.85 16.65
C CYS A 225 10.72 16.39 16.49
N GLY A 226 10.09 16.06 15.36
CA GLY A 226 9.73 14.70 15.03
C GLY A 226 10.35 14.22 13.73
N PHE A 227 10.66 12.94 13.69
CA PHE A 227 11.01 12.23 12.46
C PHE A 227 10.38 10.84 12.43
N PHE A 228 10.29 10.26 11.24
CA PHE A 228 9.88 8.88 11.09
C PHE A 228 10.82 8.11 10.18
N PHE A 229 10.89 6.80 10.41
CA PHE A 229 11.37 5.83 9.44
C PHE A 229 10.21 5.01 8.91
N LEU A 230 10.19 4.80 7.60
CA LEU A 230 9.40 3.76 6.95
C LEU A 230 10.39 2.77 6.33
N LYS A 231 10.33 1.51 6.79
CA LYS A 231 11.04 0.40 6.15
C LYS A 231 10.14 -0.19 5.06
N GLU A 232 10.51 0.02 3.81
CA GLU A 232 9.80 -0.54 2.66
C GLU A 232 10.20 -2.01 2.49
N ALA A 233 9.45 -2.85 3.16
CA ALA A 233 9.66 -4.29 3.28
C ALA A 233 8.31 -5.00 3.50
N PRO A 234 8.23 -6.32 3.34
CA PRO A 234 7.11 -7.11 3.83
C PRO A 234 6.89 -6.92 5.33
N CYS A 235 5.75 -7.39 5.85
CA CYS A 235 5.51 -7.44 7.29
C CYS A 235 6.62 -8.22 8.00
N SER A 236 6.95 -7.86 9.24
CA SER A 236 8.12 -8.39 9.97
C SER A 236 8.20 -9.92 9.96
N GLY A 237 7.07 -10.61 10.11
CA GLY A 237 7.04 -12.09 10.18
C GLY A 237 7.38 -12.80 8.86
N VAL A 238 7.45 -12.07 7.72
CA VAL A 238 7.66 -12.66 6.39
C VAL A 238 8.83 -12.07 5.62
N GLN A 239 9.62 -11.19 6.25
CA GLN A 239 10.81 -10.61 5.65
C GLN A 239 11.90 -11.66 5.39
N LEU A 240 12.64 -11.47 4.30
CA LEU A 240 13.82 -12.26 3.98
C LEU A 240 14.96 -11.94 4.95
N ALA A 241 15.80 -12.93 5.24
CA ALA A 241 16.98 -12.79 6.10
C ALA A 241 16.67 -12.05 7.41
N TYR A 242 15.51 -12.29 7.99
CA TYR A 242 15.02 -11.56 9.15
C TYR A 242 15.69 -12.01 10.45
N ASN A 243 16.26 -11.06 11.17
CA ASN A 243 16.93 -11.30 12.45
C ASN A 243 16.04 -11.09 13.68
N GLY A 244 14.75 -10.79 13.48
CA GLY A 244 13.77 -10.55 14.54
C GLY A 244 13.66 -9.09 14.98
N VAL A 245 14.39 -8.16 14.36
CA VAL A 245 14.44 -6.74 14.72
C VAL A 245 14.34 -5.89 13.45
N ASP A 246 13.45 -4.90 13.45
CA ASP A 246 13.35 -3.90 12.38
C ASP A 246 13.95 -2.56 12.80
N PHE A 247 13.72 -2.17 14.05
CA PHE A 247 14.22 -0.90 14.60
C PHE A 247 14.88 -1.10 15.95
N MET A 248 15.85 -0.25 16.24
CA MET A 248 16.48 -0.14 17.55
C MET A 248 16.49 1.32 17.99
N ALA A 249 16.23 1.57 19.28
CA ALA A 249 16.38 2.88 19.90
C ALA A 249 17.22 2.78 21.15
N GLU A 250 18.21 3.68 21.30
CA GLU A 250 19.09 3.76 22.46
C GLU A 250 19.66 5.18 22.61
N PHE A 251 19.29 5.89 23.66
CA PHE A 251 19.88 7.20 24.03
C PHE A 251 19.97 8.21 22.86
N GLY A 252 18.89 8.37 22.10
CA GLY A 252 18.87 9.24 20.92
C GLY A 252 19.47 8.62 19.66
N LYS A 253 19.96 7.40 19.73
CA LYS A 253 20.38 6.62 18.56
C LYS A 253 19.23 5.75 18.07
N PHE A 254 18.90 5.89 16.78
CA PHE A 254 17.78 5.21 16.13
C PHE A 254 18.28 4.50 14.88
N MET A 255 18.04 3.22 14.79
CA MET A 255 18.59 2.37 13.73
C MET A 255 17.51 1.57 13.05
N VAL A 256 17.60 1.46 11.73
CA VAL A 256 16.80 0.55 10.89
C VAL A 256 17.69 -0.62 10.52
N THR A 257 17.21 -1.83 10.72
CA THR A 257 17.97 -3.08 10.51
C THR A 257 17.20 -4.06 9.63
N GLY A 258 17.87 -5.14 9.21
CA GLY A 258 17.30 -6.15 8.33
C GLY A 258 17.37 -5.72 6.87
N LEU A 259 18.41 -6.20 6.18
CA LEU A 259 18.68 -5.83 4.78
C LEU A 259 17.78 -6.56 3.77
N GLY A 260 17.13 -7.65 4.16
CA GLY A 260 16.37 -8.50 3.24
C GLY A 260 17.23 -9.33 2.30
N ILE A 261 18.54 -9.39 2.54
CA ILE A 261 19.52 -10.16 1.80
C ILE A 261 20.53 -10.80 2.75
N THR A 262 21.18 -11.87 2.27
CA THR A 262 22.33 -12.49 2.91
C THR A 262 23.57 -12.31 2.03
N GLU A 263 24.75 -12.68 2.53
CA GLU A 263 25.99 -12.70 1.75
C GLU A 263 25.90 -13.56 0.50
N LYS A 264 25.05 -14.58 0.48
CA LYS A 264 24.85 -15.46 -0.68
C LYS A 264 24.11 -14.80 -1.85
N ASP A 265 23.32 -13.76 -1.56
CA ASP A 265 22.59 -13.02 -2.58
C ASP A 265 23.47 -12.04 -3.35
N ILE A 266 24.65 -11.69 -2.79
CA ILE A 266 25.57 -10.72 -3.38
C ILE A 266 26.38 -11.36 -4.51
N GLN A 267 26.48 -10.64 -5.63
CA GLN A 267 27.20 -11.06 -6.84
C GLN A 267 28.23 -10.00 -7.23
N GLN A 268 29.30 -10.43 -7.92
CA GLN A 268 30.39 -9.53 -8.31
C GLN A 268 30.01 -8.57 -9.44
N ASP A 269 29.16 -9.01 -10.35
CA ASP A 269 28.83 -8.32 -11.59
C ASP A 269 27.47 -7.64 -11.61
N ARG A 270 26.64 -7.89 -10.60
CA ARG A 270 25.28 -7.38 -10.52
C ARG A 270 24.94 -6.72 -9.18
N TRP A 271 24.33 -5.55 -9.25
CA TRP A 271 23.76 -4.88 -8.09
C TRP A 271 22.56 -5.65 -7.56
N ILE A 272 22.53 -5.90 -6.26
CA ILE A 272 21.40 -6.47 -5.54
C ILE A 272 20.85 -5.43 -4.59
N GLN A 273 19.55 -5.18 -4.67
CA GLN A 273 18.85 -4.22 -3.81
C GLN A 273 18.55 -4.82 -2.44
N THR A 274 18.80 -4.10 -1.36
CA THR A 274 18.32 -4.41 -0.01
C THR A 274 16.85 -3.96 0.14
N TYR A 275 16.25 -4.11 1.31
CA TYR A 275 15.05 -3.32 1.62
C TYR A 275 15.41 -1.84 1.63
N SER A 276 14.40 -0.98 1.40
CA SER A 276 14.57 0.46 1.36
C SER A 276 14.17 1.10 2.68
N CYS A 277 14.71 2.28 2.95
CA CYS A 277 14.38 3.07 4.13
C CYS A 277 14.02 4.50 3.74
N VAL A 278 12.95 5.01 4.31
CA VAL A 278 12.51 6.39 4.16
C VAL A 278 12.70 7.11 5.48
N THR A 279 13.35 8.28 5.43
CA THR A 279 13.48 9.18 6.57
C THR A 279 12.64 10.42 6.31
N GLY A 280 11.65 10.69 7.16
CA GLY A 280 10.82 11.88 7.06
C GLY A 280 10.83 12.72 8.33
N VAL A 281 10.37 13.95 8.21
CA VAL A 281 10.26 14.91 9.33
C VAL A 281 8.83 15.37 9.50
N TYR A 282 8.46 15.73 10.74
CA TYR A 282 7.16 16.29 11.07
C TYR A 282 7.26 17.20 12.31
N GLY A 283 6.33 18.13 12.40
CA GLY A 283 6.22 19.01 13.56
C GLY A 283 5.44 18.39 14.71
N GLU A 284 4.65 19.20 15.39
CA GLU A 284 3.93 18.79 16.59
C GLU A 284 2.68 17.97 16.29
N GLY A 285 2.48 16.89 17.05
CA GLY A 285 1.26 16.11 17.07
C GLY A 285 1.19 14.96 16.07
N GLU A 286 0.28 14.04 16.34
CA GLU A 286 0.13 12.81 15.57
C GLU A 286 -0.37 13.08 14.14
N LEU A 287 -1.27 14.06 13.98
CA LEU A 287 -1.79 14.41 12.65
C LEU A 287 -0.67 14.85 11.69
N GLN A 288 0.29 15.64 12.16
CA GLN A 288 1.41 16.07 11.32
C GLN A 288 2.30 14.88 10.93
N ALA A 289 2.54 13.94 11.85
CA ALA A 289 3.30 12.72 11.57
C ALA A 289 2.61 11.84 10.51
N LEU A 290 1.29 11.64 10.64
CA LEU A 290 0.50 10.85 9.70
C LEU A 290 0.38 11.54 8.34
N THR A 291 0.20 12.85 8.31
CA THR A 291 0.16 13.64 7.07
C THR A 291 1.51 13.60 6.34
N ALA A 292 2.61 13.70 7.07
CA ALA A 292 3.95 13.59 6.49
C ALA A 292 4.21 12.21 5.86
N LEU A 293 3.82 11.15 6.56
CA LEU A 293 3.86 9.78 6.03
C LEU A 293 2.99 9.64 4.77
N ARG A 294 1.75 10.13 4.82
CA ARG A 294 0.80 10.04 3.70
C ARG A 294 1.31 10.82 2.47
N ASN A 295 1.91 11.99 2.70
CA ASN A 295 2.51 12.77 1.63
C ASN A 295 3.58 11.95 0.88
N TYR A 296 4.48 11.28 1.60
CA TYR A 296 5.43 10.37 0.96
C TYR A 296 4.74 9.24 0.20
N GLN A 297 3.78 8.55 0.82
CA GLN A 297 3.09 7.41 0.21
C GLN A 297 2.36 7.76 -1.09
N LYS A 298 1.81 8.98 -1.20
CA LYS A 298 1.21 9.50 -2.44
C LYS A 298 2.21 9.71 -3.57
N ASN A 299 3.49 9.95 -3.23
CA ASN A 299 4.55 10.12 -4.23
C ASN A 299 5.12 8.78 -4.76
N ILE A 300 4.92 7.66 -4.06
CA ILE A 300 5.33 6.34 -4.56
C ILE A 300 4.54 5.98 -5.83
N ARG A 301 3.22 6.26 -5.81
CA ARG A 301 2.33 5.98 -6.94
C ARG A 301 1.22 7.02 -7.00
N ARG A 302 1.15 7.72 -8.14
CA ARG A 302 0.10 8.70 -8.42
C ARG A 302 -1.25 7.99 -8.50
N HIS A 303 -2.28 8.63 -7.97
CA HIS A 303 -3.65 8.12 -8.00
C HIS A 303 -4.47 8.88 -9.05
N PHE A 304 -5.03 8.16 -10.02
CA PHE A 304 -5.86 8.72 -11.09
C PHE A 304 -7.25 8.11 -11.08
N ARG A 305 -8.27 8.97 -11.24
CA ARG A 305 -9.67 8.53 -11.28
C ARG A 305 -9.92 7.40 -12.29
N SER A 306 -9.36 7.55 -13.50
CA SER A 306 -9.63 6.63 -14.62
C SER A 306 -8.90 5.29 -14.54
N ARG A 307 -7.94 5.14 -13.62
CA ARG A 307 -7.13 3.93 -13.48
C ARG A 307 -7.34 3.25 -12.12
N ASP A 308 -7.45 4.05 -11.06
CA ASP A 308 -7.30 3.54 -9.69
C ASP A 308 -8.62 3.50 -8.92
N GLU A 309 -9.65 4.29 -9.33
CA GLU A 309 -10.98 4.24 -8.71
C GLU A 309 -11.82 3.12 -9.31
N MET A 310 -12.30 2.25 -8.44
CA MET A 310 -13.11 1.12 -8.86
C MET A 310 -14.20 0.76 -7.85
N ILE A 311 -15.29 0.24 -8.36
CA ILE A 311 -16.26 -0.56 -7.62
C ILE A 311 -16.27 -1.88 -8.36
N MET A 312 -15.57 -2.85 -7.79
CA MET A 312 -15.27 -4.10 -8.48
C MET A 312 -16.28 -5.19 -8.10
N MET A 313 -16.56 -6.05 -9.05
CA MET A 313 -17.20 -7.33 -8.84
C MET A 313 -16.25 -8.45 -9.27
N ASN A 314 -16.15 -9.51 -8.46
CA ASN A 314 -15.27 -10.64 -8.73
C ASN A 314 -16.06 -11.95 -8.72
N THR A 315 -15.76 -12.85 -9.64
CA THR A 315 -16.53 -14.09 -9.84
C THR A 315 -16.27 -15.20 -8.82
N TRP A 316 -15.27 -15.04 -7.93
CA TRP A 316 -14.83 -16.08 -6.97
C TRP A 316 -15.61 -16.10 -5.65
N GLY A 317 -16.18 -14.97 -5.25
CA GLY A 317 -16.61 -14.72 -3.87
C GLY A 317 -17.74 -15.59 -3.35
N ASP A 318 -18.70 -16.00 -4.19
CA ASP A 318 -19.80 -16.89 -3.76
C ASP A 318 -19.43 -18.38 -3.75
N ARG A 319 -18.16 -18.69 -3.86
CA ARG A 319 -17.58 -20.04 -3.80
C ARG A 319 -18.15 -21.03 -4.81
N SER A 320 -18.78 -20.52 -5.85
CA SER A 320 -18.93 -21.30 -7.07
C SER A 320 -17.58 -21.56 -7.73
N GLN A 321 -16.57 -20.79 -7.32
CA GLN A 321 -15.19 -20.84 -7.80
C GLN A 321 -15.19 -20.84 -9.33
N ASP A 322 -14.52 -21.77 -9.98
CA ASP A 322 -14.48 -21.89 -11.43
C ASP A 322 -15.59 -22.76 -12.06
N THR A 323 -16.53 -23.27 -11.25
CA THR A 323 -17.57 -24.21 -11.74
C THR A 323 -18.52 -23.58 -12.75
N LYS A 324 -18.83 -22.29 -12.59
CA LYS A 324 -19.76 -21.55 -13.45
C LYS A 324 -19.06 -20.64 -14.44
N VAL A 325 -17.78 -20.35 -14.24
CA VAL A 325 -17.05 -19.35 -15.02
C VAL A 325 -16.92 -19.76 -16.48
N ASN A 326 -17.73 -19.13 -17.33
CA ASN A 326 -17.76 -19.30 -18.79
C ASN A 326 -18.34 -18.05 -19.45
N GLU A 327 -18.33 -17.98 -20.80
CA GLU A 327 -18.81 -16.83 -21.58
C GLU A 327 -20.24 -16.44 -21.23
N SER A 328 -21.17 -17.41 -21.26
CA SER A 328 -22.59 -17.15 -20.98
C SER A 328 -22.83 -16.60 -19.56
N PHE A 329 -22.19 -17.20 -18.57
CA PHE A 329 -22.25 -16.73 -17.18
C PHE A 329 -21.70 -15.30 -17.06
N CYS A 330 -20.52 -15.04 -17.62
CA CYS A 330 -19.91 -13.69 -17.54
C CYS A 330 -20.78 -12.63 -18.22
N LEU A 331 -21.40 -12.93 -19.35
CA LEU A 331 -22.31 -11.99 -20.02
C LEU A 331 -23.56 -11.69 -19.17
N GLN A 332 -24.14 -12.71 -18.54
CA GLN A 332 -25.25 -12.55 -17.61
C GLN A 332 -24.87 -11.74 -16.37
N GLU A 333 -23.72 -12.06 -15.77
CA GLU A 333 -23.20 -11.32 -14.59
C GLU A 333 -22.92 -9.86 -14.91
N LEU A 334 -22.39 -9.53 -16.09
CA LEU A 334 -22.17 -8.15 -16.51
C LEU A 334 -23.47 -7.33 -16.56
N GLU A 335 -24.54 -7.90 -17.08
CA GLU A 335 -25.85 -7.21 -17.10
C GLU A 335 -26.39 -6.96 -15.70
N ARG A 336 -26.18 -7.90 -14.77
CA ARG A 336 -26.58 -7.77 -13.36
C ARG A 336 -25.66 -6.81 -12.63
N ALA A 337 -24.34 -6.85 -12.88
CA ALA A 337 -23.36 -5.92 -12.33
C ALA A 337 -23.65 -4.46 -12.71
N ALA A 338 -24.07 -4.20 -13.96
CA ALA A 338 -24.51 -2.88 -14.41
C ALA A 338 -25.71 -2.36 -13.61
N LYS A 339 -26.65 -3.26 -13.25
CA LYS A 339 -27.80 -2.91 -12.40
C LYS A 339 -27.43 -2.60 -10.97
N LEU A 340 -26.27 -3.09 -10.48
CA LEU A 340 -25.72 -2.71 -9.18
C LEU A 340 -24.95 -1.38 -9.24
N GLY A 341 -24.50 -0.94 -10.41
CA GLY A 341 -23.63 0.24 -10.54
C GLY A 341 -22.13 -0.08 -10.49
N ILE A 342 -21.74 -1.33 -10.67
CA ILE A 342 -20.37 -1.81 -10.74
C ILE A 342 -19.61 -1.15 -11.91
N THR A 343 -18.34 -0.82 -11.70
CA THR A 343 -17.48 -0.18 -12.71
C THR A 343 -16.43 -1.14 -13.30
N HIS A 344 -16.08 -2.19 -12.55
CA HIS A 344 -15.07 -3.18 -12.94
C HIS A 344 -15.59 -4.59 -12.67
N PHE A 345 -15.42 -5.46 -13.63
CA PHE A 345 -15.81 -6.88 -13.52
C PHE A 345 -14.56 -7.74 -13.70
N GLN A 346 -14.17 -8.46 -12.67
CA GLN A 346 -12.97 -9.30 -12.65
C GLN A 346 -13.36 -10.76 -12.76
N ILE A 347 -12.91 -11.41 -13.83
CA ILE A 347 -13.00 -12.85 -13.97
C ILE A 347 -11.83 -13.45 -13.21
N ASP A 348 -12.14 -14.14 -12.13
CA ASP A 348 -11.15 -14.81 -11.28
C ASP A 348 -10.69 -16.14 -11.93
N ASP A 349 -9.98 -16.99 -11.17
CA ASP A 349 -9.48 -18.29 -11.64
C ASP A 349 -10.55 -19.10 -12.40
N GLY A 350 -10.13 -19.75 -13.50
CA GLY A 350 -10.99 -20.61 -14.31
C GLY A 350 -11.32 -20.09 -15.71
N TRP A 351 -10.86 -18.89 -16.08
CA TRP A 351 -11.00 -18.38 -17.44
C TRP A 351 -10.02 -19.02 -18.44
N GLN A 352 -8.87 -19.46 -17.95
CA GLN A 352 -7.75 -20.01 -18.71
C GLN A 352 -7.91 -21.52 -18.96
N VAL A 353 -7.18 -22.03 -19.95
CA VAL A 353 -7.04 -23.47 -20.26
C VAL A 353 -6.43 -24.24 -19.11
N GLY A 354 -5.37 -23.68 -18.52
CA GLY A 354 -4.67 -24.29 -17.39
C GLY A 354 -5.57 -24.47 -16.18
N LYS A 355 -5.27 -25.47 -15.36
CA LYS A 355 -6.02 -25.75 -14.11
C LYS A 355 -5.14 -25.46 -12.91
N SER A 356 -5.64 -24.59 -12.04
CA SER A 356 -5.00 -24.22 -10.79
C SER A 356 -5.26 -25.27 -9.69
N PRO A 357 -4.49 -25.24 -8.62
CA PRO A 357 -4.80 -26.05 -7.43
C PRO A 357 -6.08 -25.59 -6.71
N ASN A 358 -6.58 -24.38 -7.00
CA ASN A 358 -7.80 -23.82 -6.41
C ASN A 358 -9.07 -24.22 -7.17
N SER A 359 -8.93 -24.83 -8.36
CA SER A 359 -10.08 -25.20 -9.20
C SER A 359 -10.97 -26.22 -8.47
N ALA A 360 -12.28 -25.97 -8.47
CA ALA A 360 -13.28 -26.89 -7.99
C ALA A 360 -13.66 -27.97 -9.03
N VAL A 361 -13.28 -27.77 -10.29
CA VAL A 361 -13.62 -28.65 -11.42
C VAL A 361 -12.56 -29.71 -11.66
N ALA A 362 -11.28 -29.33 -11.54
CA ALA A 362 -10.16 -30.24 -11.78
C ALA A 362 -8.94 -29.83 -10.97
N LYS A 363 -8.25 -30.79 -10.38
CA LYS A 363 -7.00 -30.53 -9.68
C LYS A 363 -5.92 -30.11 -10.67
N GLY A 364 -5.24 -29.00 -10.37
CA GLY A 364 -4.16 -28.45 -11.17
C GLY A 364 -2.92 -28.10 -10.33
N SER A 365 -1.99 -27.35 -10.92
CA SER A 365 -0.74 -26.95 -10.29
C SER A 365 -0.30 -25.59 -10.81
N PHE A 366 0.38 -24.79 -9.97
CA PHE A 366 1.12 -23.60 -10.38
C PHE A 366 2.60 -23.88 -10.67
N ARG A 367 3.01 -25.15 -10.62
CA ARG A 367 4.37 -25.57 -11.00
C ARG A 367 4.36 -26.05 -12.43
N ASN A 368 5.42 -25.74 -13.15
CA ASN A 368 5.63 -26.19 -14.55
C ASN A 368 4.46 -25.79 -15.47
N ILE A 369 3.81 -24.65 -15.22
CA ILE A 369 2.67 -24.19 -16.03
C ILE A 369 3.08 -23.98 -17.48
N TRP A 370 4.33 -23.61 -17.73
CA TRP A 370 4.89 -23.35 -19.05
C TRP A 370 5.31 -24.63 -19.82
N ASP A 371 5.10 -25.83 -19.26
CA ASP A 371 5.09 -27.07 -20.04
C ASP A 371 3.87 -27.14 -20.97
N ASN A 372 2.86 -26.32 -20.72
CA ASN A 372 1.72 -26.06 -21.58
C ASN A 372 1.73 -24.59 -22.02
N GLU A 373 2.11 -24.33 -23.25
CA GLU A 373 2.17 -22.98 -23.83
C GLU A 373 0.81 -22.27 -23.86
N ASP A 374 -0.28 -23.02 -23.90
CA ASP A 374 -1.64 -22.53 -23.91
C ASP A 374 -2.24 -22.31 -22.50
N TYR A 375 -1.47 -22.52 -21.43
CA TYR A 375 -1.98 -22.47 -20.04
C TYR A 375 -2.82 -21.20 -19.79
N TRP A 376 -2.33 -20.04 -20.23
CA TRP A 376 -2.95 -18.73 -20.03
C TRP A 376 -3.75 -18.24 -21.24
N THR A 377 -4.21 -19.13 -22.11
CA THR A 377 -5.19 -18.77 -23.15
C THR A 377 -6.61 -18.97 -22.63
N PRO A 378 -7.60 -18.20 -23.09
CA PRO A 378 -9.00 -18.46 -22.76
C PRO A 378 -9.40 -19.90 -23.12
N ASP A 379 -10.02 -20.62 -22.19
CA ASP A 379 -10.46 -22.00 -22.38
C ASP A 379 -11.50 -22.06 -23.53
N PRO A 380 -11.21 -22.71 -24.66
CA PRO A 380 -12.09 -22.65 -25.83
C PRO A 380 -13.44 -23.37 -25.63
N VAL A 381 -13.57 -24.23 -24.62
CA VAL A 381 -14.83 -24.86 -24.26
C VAL A 381 -15.72 -23.90 -23.48
N LYS A 382 -15.09 -23.16 -22.55
CA LYS A 382 -15.78 -22.17 -21.71
C LYS A 382 -16.02 -20.84 -22.46
N TYR A 383 -15.11 -20.47 -23.34
CA TYR A 383 -15.08 -19.20 -24.09
C TYR A 383 -14.89 -19.48 -25.59
N PRO A 384 -15.91 -20.00 -26.30
CA PRO A 384 -15.77 -20.39 -27.70
C PRO A 384 -15.44 -19.22 -28.64
N HIS A 385 -15.70 -17.97 -28.20
CA HIS A 385 -15.36 -16.76 -28.95
C HIS A 385 -14.22 -15.95 -28.26
N GLY A 386 -13.46 -16.58 -27.37
CA GLY A 386 -12.46 -15.91 -26.53
C GLY A 386 -13.08 -14.92 -25.56
N LEU A 387 -12.32 -13.89 -25.16
CA LEU A 387 -12.82 -12.86 -24.23
C LEU A 387 -13.50 -11.68 -24.95
N THR A 388 -13.46 -11.63 -26.27
CA THR A 388 -13.98 -10.50 -27.06
C THR A 388 -15.44 -10.17 -26.73
N PRO A 389 -16.43 -11.13 -26.72
CA PRO A 389 -17.81 -10.82 -26.40
C PRO A 389 -18.00 -10.19 -25.03
N ILE A 390 -17.20 -10.63 -24.03
CA ILE A 390 -17.27 -10.11 -22.67
C ILE A 390 -16.71 -8.69 -22.61
N VAL A 391 -15.59 -8.44 -23.26
CA VAL A 391 -14.97 -7.11 -23.32
C VAL A 391 -15.87 -6.11 -24.06
N GLU A 392 -16.47 -6.51 -25.17
CA GLU A 392 -17.41 -5.67 -25.90
C GLU A 392 -18.66 -5.37 -25.08
N LYS A 393 -19.21 -6.38 -24.39
CA LYS A 393 -20.35 -6.19 -23.49
C LYS A 393 -20.01 -5.28 -22.32
N GLY A 394 -18.80 -5.44 -21.75
CA GLY A 394 -18.28 -4.53 -20.72
C GLY A 394 -18.24 -3.08 -21.21
N LYS A 395 -17.72 -2.84 -22.41
CA LYS A 395 -17.68 -1.50 -23.03
C LYS A 395 -19.09 -0.94 -23.27
N GLU A 396 -20.01 -1.75 -23.73
CA GLU A 396 -21.44 -1.36 -23.92
C GLU A 396 -22.05 -0.88 -22.60
N LEU A 397 -21.74 -1.57 -21.49
CA LEU A 397 -22.29 -1.29 -20.17
C LEU A 397 -21.46 -0.29 -19.36
N GLY A 398 -20.33 0.19 -19.87
CA GLY A 398 -19.39 1.06 -19.15
C GLY A 398 -18.67 0.35 -18.01
N ILE A 399 -18.44 -0.95 -18.12
CA ILE A 399 -17.74 -1.80 -17.14
C ILE A 399 -16.42 -2.25 -17.74
N GLU A 400 -15.32 -2.00 -17.02
CA GLU A 400 -13.99 -2.48 -17.39
C GLU A 400 -13.80 -3.93 -16.96
N ILE A 401 -13.19 -4.75 -17.85
CA ILE A 401 -12.93 -6.16 -17.56
C ILE A 401 -11.52 -6.31 -16.97
N GLY A 402 -11.43 -7.00 -15.84
CA GLY A 402 -10.18 -7.44 -15.22
C GLY A 402 -10.06 -8.96 -15.23
N LEU A 403 -8.83 -9.44 -15.06
CA LEU A 403 -8.54 -10.87 -14.99
C LEU A 403 -7.70 -11.20 -13.76
N TRP A 404 -7.92 -12.39 -13.23
CA TRP A 404 -7.04 -13.03 -12.28
C TRP A 404 -5.83 -13.64 -12.99
N PHE A 405 -4.68 -13.58 -12.37
CA PHE A 405 -3.44 -14.16 -12.84
C PHE A 405 -2.58 -14.61 -11.67
N ASN A 406 -1.89 -15.74 -11.81
CA ASN A 406 -0.90 -16.22 -10.85
C ASN A 406 0.41 -16.53 -11.58
N PRO A 407 1.49 -15.79 -11.32
CA PRO A 407 2.78 -16.05 -11.96
C PRO A 407 3.28 -17.47 -11.73
N SER A 408 4.08 -18.00 -12.64
CA SER A 408 4.73 -19.30 -12.50
C SER A 408 5.66 -19.29 -11.27
N VAL A 409 5.31 -20.05 -10.24
CA VAL A 409 6.10 -20.10 -8.99
C VAL A 409 7.38 -20.96 -9.11
N GLN A 410 7.58 -21.62 -10.24
CA GLN A 410 8.69 -22.53 -10.46
C GLN A 410 10.04 -21.78 -10.40
N ASN A 411 11.01 -22.34 -9.67
CA ASN A 411 12.36 -21.80 -9.55
C ASN A 411 12.39 -20.29 -9.23
N ASP A 412 11.62 -19.85 -8.22
CA ASP A 412 11.54 -18.45 -7.81
C ASP A 412 11.05 -17.52 -8.94
N PHE A 413 9.96 -17.88 -9.59
CA PHE A 413 9.40 -17.15 -10.73
C PHE A 413 10.38 -17.00 -11.91
N ALA A 414 11.14 -18.05 -12.22
CA ALA A 414 12.14 -18.00 -13.29
C ALA A 414 11.55 -17.72 -14.68
N ASP A 415 10.27 -18.07 -14.89
CA ASP A 415 9.55 -17.82 -16.15
C ASP A 415 8.88 -16.43 -16.21
N TRP A 416 9.31 -15.48 -15.39
CA TRP A 416 8.70 -14.14 -15.27
C TRP A 416 8.56 -13.42 -16.63
N GLU A 417 9.45 -13.65 -17.60
CA GLU A 417 9.34 -13.05 -18.94
C GLU A 417 8.12 -13.57 -19.69
N LYS A 418 7.87 -14.88 -19.65
CA LYS A 418 6.68 -15.49 -20.28
C LYS A 418 5.39 -15.02 -19.61
N ASP A 419 5.41 -14.90 -18.28
CA ASP A 419 4.29 -14.35 -17.50
C ASP A 419 4.03 -12.90 -17.90
N ALA A 420 5.07 -12.07 -18.03
CA ALA A 420 4.94 -10.68 -18.48
C ALA A 420 4.39 -10.59 -19.90
N GLU A 421 4.89 -11.38 -20.84
CA GLU A 421 4.41 -11.41 -22.23
C GLU A 421 2.92 -11.82 -22.31
N THR A 422 2.49 -12.71 -21.43
CA THR A 422 1.06 -13.07 -21.32
C THR A 422 0.21 -11.85 -20.94
N LEU A 423 0.57 -11.13 -19.89
CA LEU A 423 -0.18 -9.95 -19.45
C LEU A 423 -0.16 -8.85 -20.50
N ILE A 424 0.98 -8.62 -21.15
CA ILE A 424 1.12 -7.67 -22.27
C ILE A 424 0.27 -8.11 -23.45
N GLY A 425 0.24 -9.40 -23.76
CA GLY A 425 -0.59 -9.97 -24.83
C GLY A 425 -2.09 -9.78 -24.58
N LEU A 426 -2.56 -10.01 -23.35
CA LEU A 426 -3.95 -9.78 -22.93
C LEU A 426 -4.31 -8.29 -23.01
N TYR A 427 -3.42 -7.40 -22.60
CA TYR A 427 -3.60 -5.96 -22.77
C TYR A 427 -3.68 -5.57 -24.24
N ARG A 428 -2.76 -6.00 -25.09
CA ARG A 428 -2.72 -5.65 -26.52
C ARG A 428 -3.91 -6.21 -27.30
N LYS A 429 -4.31 -7.45 -26.99
CA LYS A 429 -5.37 -8.16 -27.72
C LYS A 429 -6.77 -7.72 -27.30
N TYR A 430 -7.01 -7.59 -26.01
CA TYR A 430 -8.35 -7.38 -25.46
C TYR A 430 -8.52 -6.02 -24.76
N GLY A 431 -7.44 -5.28 -24.54
CA GLY A 431 -7.45 -4.02 -23.80
C GLY A 431 -7.60 -4.22 -22.28
N ILE A 432 -7.31 -5.41 -21.75
CA ILE A 432 -7.37 -5.70 -20.31
C ILE A 432 -6.28 -4.90 -19.60
N ARG A 433 -6.67 -4.08 -18.62
CA ARG A 433 -5.75 -3.22 -17.86
C ARG A 433 -5.67 -3.56 -16.39
N VAL A 434 -6.62 -4.28 -15.84
CA VAL A 434 -6.67 -4.61 -14.41
C VAL A 434 -6.41 -6.10 -14.21
N PHE A 435 -5.36 -6.42 -13.46
CA PHE A 435 -5.02 -7.80 -13.15
C PHE A 435 -4.94 -7.99 -11.63
N LYS A 436 -5.73 -8.93 -11.09
CA LYS A 436 -5.50 -9.45 -9.74
C LYS A 436 -4.33 -10.42 -9.82
N ILE A 437 -3.27 -10.11 -9.11
CA ILE A 437 -2.07 -10.96 -9.05
C ILE A 437 -2.10 -11.75 -7.74
N ASP A 438 -2.31 -13.06 -7.87
CA ASP A 438 -2.30 -14.01 -6.76
C ASP A 438 -0.91 -14.66 -6.59
N GLY A 439 -0.75 -15.43 -5.51
CA GLY A 439 0.45 -16.25 -5.31
C GLY A 439 1.75 -15.48 -5.04
N LEU A 440 1.70 -14.23 -4.62
CA LEU A 440 2.84 -13.34 -4.38
C LEU A 440 3.67 -13.71 -3.15
N THR A 441 3.86 -15.00 -2.89
CA THR A 441 4.77 -15.47 -1.85
C THR A 441 6.23 -15.26 -2.29
N ILE A 442 7.00 -14.52 -1.49
CA ILE A 442 8.39 -14.16 -1.80
C ILE A 442 9.32 -14.98 -0.90
N PRO A 443 9.73 -16.20 -1.30
CA PRO A 443 10.57 -17.08 -0.46
C PRO A 443 12.05 -16.71 -0.48
N THR A 444 12.52 -16.09 -1.55
CA THR A 444 13.94 -15.77 -1.78
C THR A 444 14.10 -14.38 -2.38
N LYS A 445 15.33 -13.86 -2.33
CA LYS A 445 15.67 -12.60 -3.01
C LYS A 445 15.55 -12.71 -4.54
N ARG A 446 15.82 -13.87 -5.10
CA ARG A 446 15.63 -14.11 -6.54
C ARG A 446 14.16 -14.03 -6.94
N ALA A 447 13.26 -14.57 -6.12
CA ALA A 447 11.82 -14.44 -6.33
C ALA A 447 11.37 -12.97 -6.34
N GLU A 448 11.85 -12.16 -5.39
CA GLU A 448 11.58 -10.71 -5.38
C GLU A 448 12.05 -10.03 -6.66
N VAL A 449 13.29 -10.28 -7.08
CA VAL A 449 13.87 -9.68 -8.30
C VAL A 449 13.07 -10.08 -9.54
N ASN A 450 12.70 -11.35 -9.67
CA ASN A 450 11.94 -11.83 -10.82
C ASN A 450 10.53 -11.24 -10.88
N LEU A 451 9.85 -11.10 -9.74
CA LEU A 451 8.54 -10.44 -9.68
C LEU A 451 8.63 -8.94 -10.01
N ARG A 452 9.68 -8.24 -9.55
CA ARG A 452 9.91 -6.84 -9.96
C ARG A 452 10.12 -6.73 -11.47
N ASN A 453 10.97 -7.59 -12.04
CA ASN A 453 11.20 -7.61 -13.48
C ASN A 453 9.91 -7.85 -14.27
N LEU A 454 9.04 -8.75 -13.79
CA LEU A 454 7.74 -9.01 -14.40
C LEU A 454 6.91 -7.72 -14.44
N PHE A 455 6.71 -7.08 -13.29
CA PHE A 455 5.87 -5.90 -13.19
C PHE A 455 6.45 -4.70 -13.94
N ASP A 456 7.76 -4.48 -13.82
CA ASP A 456 8.47 -3.40 -14.53
C ASP A 456 8.33 -3.56 -16.05
N LYS A 457 8.51 -4.79 -16.59
CA LYS A 457 8.35 -5.07 -18.03
C LYS A 457 6.91 -4.79 -18.48
N VAL A 458 5.92 -5.26 -17.73
CA VAL A 458 4.51 -5.03 -18.08
C VAL A 458 4.19 -3.54 -18.10
N LEU A 459 4.58 -2.78 -17.06
CA LEU A 459 4.33 -1.34 -17.00
C LEU A 459 5.03 -0.60 -18.13
N ALA A 460 6.31 -0.88 -18.38
CA ALA A 460 7.06 -0.25 -19.47
C ALA A 460 6.42 -0.49 -20.85
N GLU A 461 6.03 -1.74 -21.15
CA GLU A 461 5.49 -2.09 -22.47
C GLU A 461 4.01 -1.73 -22.65
N THR A 462 3.31 -1.41 -21.57
CA THR A 462 1.93 -0.94 -21.60
C THR A 462 1.80 0.58 -21.39
N GLY A 463 2.95 1.28 -21.25
CA GLY A 463 2.99 2.73 -21.02
C GLY A 463 2.29 3.12 -19.72
N ASP A 464 2.53 2.36 -18.64
CA ASP A 464 1.95 2.56 -17.29
C ASP A 464 0.41 2.44 -17.24
N LYS A 465 -0.21 1.83 -18.26
CA LYS A 465 -1.68 1.73 -18.32
C LYS A 465 -2.26 0.54 -17.56
N VAL A 466 -1.44 -0.47 -17.30
CA VAL A 466 -1.85 -1.63 -16.50
C VAL A 466 -1.81 -1.27 -15.01
N MET A 467 -2.76 -1.76 -14.26
CA MET A 467 -2.84 -1.67 -12.82
C MET A 467 -2.97 -3.08 -12.22
N PHE A 468 -2.19 -3.33 -11.19
CA PHE A 468 -2.23 -4.59 -10.46
C PHE A 468 -3.02 -4.44 -9.17
N ASN A 469 -3.93 -5.37 -8.91
CA ASN A 469 -4.48 -5.64 -7.58
C ASN A 469 -3.65 -6.76 -6.97
N LEU A 470 -2.72 -6.38 -6.10
CA LEU A 470 -1.78 -7.33 -5.50
C LEU A 470 -2.44 -8.05 -4.34
N ASP A 471 -2.65 -9.36 -4.46
CA ASP A 471 -3.06 -10.20 -3.36
C ASP A 471 -1.87 -10.41 -2.40
N ALA A 472 -1.67 -9.40 -1.57
CA ALA A 472 -0.47 -9.23 -0.75
C ALA A 472 -0.72 -9.50 0.75
N THR A 473 -1.92 -10.00 1.13
CA THR A 473 -2.34 -10.07 2.53
C THR A 473 -2.83 -11.44 3.00
N ALA A 474 -2.65 -12.47 2.19
CA ALA A 474 -3.12 -13.82 2.50
C ALA A 474 -2.05 -14.76 3.09
N SER A 475 -1.14 -14.28 3.89
CA SER A 475 -0.01 -14.98 4.49
C SER A 475 1.26 -15.03 3.64
N ARG A 476 2.37 -14.59 4.25
CA ARG A 476 3.75 -14.65 3.70
C ARG A 476 3.93 -13.92 2.37
N ARG A 477 3.15 -12.86 2.14
CA ARG A 477 3.16 -12.06 0.94
C ARG A 477 3.77 -10.67 1.19
N ALA A 478 3.68 -9.78 0.22
CA ALA A 478 4.33 -8.46 0.26
C ALA A 478 3.83 -7.54 1.41
N GLY A 479 2.58 -7.69 1.87
CA GLY A 479 2.01 -6.82 2.90
C GLY A 479 1.67 -5.42 2.36
N TYR A 480 1.83 -4.38 3.21
CA TYR A 480 1.24 -3.07 2.96
C TYR A 480 2.24 -2.01 2.48
N HIS A 481 3.54 -2.22 2.69
CA HIS A 481 4.58 -1.22 2.45
C HIS A 481 5.68 -1.72 1.49
N PHE A 482 5.36 -2.73 0.69
CA PHE A 482 6.27 -3.32 -0.27
C PHE A 482 5.55 -3.52 -1.60
N PHE A 483 6.19 -3.24 -2.71
CA PHE A 483 5.59 -3.23 -4.05
C PHE A 483 4.48 -2.18 -4.23
N GLY A 484 4.48 -1.11 -3.43
CA GLY A 484 3.44 -0.07 -3.46
C GLY A 484 3.37 0.73 -4.76
N GLU A 485 4.43 0.69 -5.56
CA GLU A 485 4.54 1.33 -6.88
C GLU A 485 3.72 0.62 -7.96
N TYR A 486 3.40 -0.65 -7.79
CA TYR A 486 2.77 -1.46 -8.86
C TYR A 486 1.26 -1.39 -8.88
N GLY A 487 0.59 -1.12 -7.76
CA GLY A 487 -0.86 -1.10 -7.78
C GLY A 487 -1.56 -0.96 -6.44
N ASN A 488 -2.78 -1.45 -6.39
CA ASN A 488 -3.59 -1.52 -5.19
C ASN A 488 -3.33 -2.82 -4.42
N ILE A 489 -3.75 -2.86 -3.16
CA ILE A 489 -3.66 -4.02 -2.29
C ILE A 489 -5.04 -4.66 -2.24
N PHE A 490 -5.14 -5.90 -2.66
CA PHE A 490 -6.32 -6.71 -2.47
C PHE A 490 -6.30 -7.25 -1.03
N LEU A 491 -7.22 -6.75 -0.19
CA LEU A 491 -7.39 -7.26 1.16
C LEU A 491 -8.27 -8.50 1.12
N GLU A 492 -7.68 -9.65 1.34
CA GLU A 492 -8.44 -10.89 1.43
C GLU A 492 -9.14 -10.95 2.79
N ASN A 493 -10.45 -10.78 2.78
CA ASN A 493 -11.31 -11.03 3.91
C ASN A 493 -11.84 -12.45 3.86
N ARG A 494 -12.19 -13.00 5.03
CA ARG A 494 -12.74 -14.33 5.10
C ARG A 494 -14.08 -14.42 4.35
N TYR A 495 -14.18 -15.40 3.47
CA TYR A 495 -15.41 -15.71 2.76
C TYR A 495 -16.51 -16.16 3.72
N THR A 496 -17.70 -15.62 3.58
CA THR A 496 -18.83 -15.92 4.45
C THR A 496 -19.24 -17.40 4.45
N ASP A 497 -18.86 -18.16 3.43
CA ASP A 497 -19.13 -19.61 3.34
C ASP A 497 -18.13 -20.49 4.08
N TRP A 498 -16.98 -19.95 4.54
CA TRP A 498 -16.05 -20.71 5.40
C TRP A 498 -16.36 -20.57 6.89
N GLY A 499 -17.08 -19.55 7.25
CA GLY A 499 -17.48 -19.25 8.60
C GLY A 499 -18.34 -18.01 8.64
N ASN A 500 -18.66 -17.55 9.84
CA ASN A 500 -19.37 -16.30 10.03
C ASN A 500 -18.39 -15.14 9.87
N TYR A 501 -18.81 -14.13 9.14
CA TYR A 501 -18.09 -12.87 9.00
C TYR A 501 -19.05 -11.69 9.19
N TYR A 502 -18.60 -10.63 9.84
CA TYR A 502 -19.48 -9.57 10.31
C TYR A 502 -19.11 -8.23 9.68
N PRO A 503 -20.09 -7.34 9.40
CA PRO A 503 -19.83 -6.03 8.77
C PRO A 503 -18.83 -5.18 9.54
N TYR A 504 -18.84 -5.24 10.88
CA TYR A 504 -17.89 -4.49 11.69
C TYR A 504 -16.46 -5.02 11.59
N TRP A 505 -16.22 -6.27 11.18
CA TRP A 505 -14.88 -6.79 10.91
C TRP A 505 -14.31 -6.15 9.65
N THR A 506 -15.09 -6.08 8.58
CA THR A 506 -14.71 -5.35 7.36
C THR A 506 -14.34 -3.91 7.67
N LEU A 507 -15.24 -3.21 8.36
CA LEU A 507 -15.06 -1.81 8.76
C LEU A 507 -13.82 -1.62 9.64
N ARG A 508 -13.61 -2.53 10.61
CA ARG A 508 -12.49 -2.51 11.55
C ARG A 508 -11.14 -2.73 10.86
N ASN A 509 -11.04 -3.69 9.93
CA ASN A 509 -9.82 -3.93 9.18
C ASN A 509 -9.40 -2.67 8.41
N LEU A 510 -10.33 -2.05 7.72
CA LEU A 510 -10.08 -0.81 7.00
C LEU A 510 -9.74 0.36 7.95
N TRP A 511 -10.44 0.48 9.09
CA TRP A 511 -10.23 1.51 10.09
C TRP A 511 -8.82 1.44 10.72
N MET A 512 -8.35 0.24 11.06
CA MET A 512 -7.02 0.05 11.61
C MET A 512 -5.92 0.40 10.60
N LEU A 513 -6.05 -0.08 9.36
CA LEU A 513 -5.05 0.12 8.33
C LEU A 513 -5.00 1.58 7.84
N ALA A 514 -6.14 2.23 7.70
CA ALA A 514 -6.25 3.59 7.16
C ALA A 514 -5.43 4.63 7.92
N LYS A 515 -5.06 4.38 9.16
CA LYS A 515 -4.16 5.25 9.91
C LYS A 515 -2.77 5.33 9.30
N TYR A 516 -2.26 4.24 8.74
CA TYR A 516 -0.87 4.12 8.30
C TYR A 516 -0.68 3.71 6.84
N VAL A 517 -1.73 3.20 6.23
CA VAL A 517 -1.75 2.77 4.82
C VAL A 517 -2.77 3.62 4.07
N PRO A 518 -2.48 4.09 2.86
CA PRO A 518 -3.48 4.82 2.05
C PRO A 518 -4.73 3.98 1.86
N ALA A 519 -5.86 4.41 2.43
CA ALA A 519 -7.10 3.65 2.40
C ALA A 519 -7.61 3.44 0.97
N GLU A 520 -7.41 4.42 0.11
CA GLU A 520 -7.76 4.40 -1.31
C GLU A 520 -7.01 3.35 -2.13
N LYS A 521 -5.93 2.77 -1.58
CA LYS A 521 -5.20 1.64 -2.19
C LYS A 521 -5.70 0.28 -1.73
N LEU A 522 -6.58 0.22 -0.73
CA LEU A 522 -7.08 -1.00 -0.13
C LEU A 522 -8.39 -1.41 -0.81
N GLN A 523 -8.37 -2.48 -1.60
CA GLN A 523 -9.58 -3.08 -2.12
C GLN A 523 -10.17 -4.02 -1.08
N ILE A 524 -11.41 -3.78 -0.65
CA ILE A 524 -12.05 -4.49 0.45
C ILE A 524 -13.49 -4.88 0.13
N GLU A 525 -13.88 -6.08 0.56
CA GLU A 525 -15.19 -6.66 0.35
C GLU A 525 -16.27 -5.96 1.18
N PHE A 526 -17.43 -5.73 0.58
CA PHE A 526 -18.68 -5.50 1.29
C PHE A 526 -19.58 -6.75 1.22
N LEU A 527 -20.24 -7.08 2.34
CA LEU A 527 -20.84 -8.39 2.53
C LEU A 527 -22.18 -8.56 1.80
N ASN A 528 -22.46 -9.80 1.34
CA ASN A 528 -23.75 -10.22 0.82
C ASN A 528 -24.69 -10.63 1.98
N LYS A 529 -25.73 -9.82 2.23
CA LYS A 529 -26.66 -10.06 3.34
C LYS A 529 -27.61 -11.26 3.14
N TRP A 530 -27.79 -11.71 1.92
CA TRP A 530 -28.72 -12.81 1.59
C TRP A 530 -28.07 -14.18 1.58
N ARG A 531 -26.73 -14.23 1.63
CA ARG A 531 -26.00 -15.49 1.58
C ARG A 531 -25.81 -16.09 2.98
N ASN A 532 -25.93 -17.41 3.08
CA ASN A 532 -25.64 -18.21 4.27
C ASN A 532 -26.35 -17.71 5.54
N THR A 533 -27.54 -17.15 5.40
CA THR A 533 -28.28 -16.53 6.51
C THR A 533 -28.57 -17.49 7.66
N GLU A 534 -28.72 -18.79 7.37
CA GLU A 534 -28.94 -19.86 8.32
C GLU A 534 -27.73 -20.13 9.22
N LYS A 535 -26.51 -19.92 8.72
CA LYS A 535 -25.27 -20.15 9.50
C LYS A 535 -25.12 -19.18 10.67
N TYR A 536 -25.71 -18.01 10.56
CA TYR A 536 -25.62 -16.98 11.61
C TYR A 536 -26.63 -17.19 12.74
N GLY A 537 -27.66 -18.02 12.53
CA GLY A 537 -28.71 -18.20 13.54
C GLY A 537 -29.31 -16.87 13.99
N ASN A 538 -29.26 -16.60 15.30
CA ASN A 538 -29.79 -15.35 15.92
C ASN A 538 -28.70 -14.32 16.24
N GLU A 539 -27.52 -14.41 15.65
CA GLU A 539 -26.43 -13.48 15.86
C GLU A 539 -26.83 -12.03 15.51
N PRO A 540 -26.73 -11.07 16.44
CA PRO A 540 -27.26 -9.72 16.26
C PRO A 540 -26.46 -8.91 15.22
N PHE A 541 -25.23 -9.30 14.94
CA PHE A 541 -24.34 -8.65 13.96
C PHE A 541 -24.30 -9.37 12.62
N ALA A 542 -25.17 -10.36 12.39
CA ALA A 542 -25.25 -11.08 11.11
C ALA A 542 -25.57 -10.09 9.97
N PRO A 543 -24.97 -10.24 8.78
CA PRO A 543 -25.18 -9.33 7.65
C PRO A 543 -26.65 -9.12 7.28
N LYS A 544 -27.50 -10.14 7.48
CA LYS A 544 -28.96 -10.07 7.21
C LYS A 544 -29.70 -8.94 7.95
N HIS A 545 -29.14 -8.45 9.07
CA HIS A 545 -29.77 -7.40 9.91
C HIS A 545 -29.40 -5.97 9.45
N TYR A 546 -28.59 -5.83 8.42
CA TYR A 546 -28.13 -4.55 7.90
C TYR A 546 -28.82 -4.22 6.57
N SER A 547 -28.95 -2.93 6.23
CA SER A 547 -29.29 -2.54 4.88
C SER A 547 -28.13 -2.84 3.94
N PHE A 548 -28.42 -3.09 2.67
CA PHE A 548 -27.34 -3.37 1.71
C PHE A 548 -26.52 -2.10 1.42
N GLU A 549 -27.16 -0.93 1.55
CA GLU A 549 -26.53 0.38 1.50
C GLU A 549 -25.48 0.56 2.63
N TYR A 550 -25.79 0.12 3.85
CA TYR A 550 -24.83 0.17 4.95
C TYR A 550 -23.65 -0.76 4.70
N LEU A 551 -23.90 -1.99 4.23
CA LEU A 551 -22.85 -2.94 3.89
C LEU A 551 -21.91 -2.39 2.83
N PHE A 552 -22.44 -1.76 1.78
CA PHE A 552 -21.62 -1.07 0.78
C PHE A 552 -20.82 0.07 1.40
N ALA A 553 -21.47 0.86 2.28
CA ALA A 553 -20.82 2.00 2.92
C ALA A 553 -19.61 1.60 3.75
N THR A 554 -19.56 0.39 4.36
CA THR A 554 -18.39 -0.08 5.15
C THR A 554 -17.09 -0.14 4.34
N ALA A 555 -17.16 -0.20 3.02
CA ALA A 555 -16.01 -0.26 2.11
C ALA A 555 -15.68 1.08 1.43
N MET A 556 -16.46 2.14 1.64
CA MET A 556 -16.30 3.41 0.91
C MET A 556 -14.97 4.14 1.14
N ALA A 557 -14.32 3.92 2.27
CA ALA A 557 -13.01 4.55 2.51
C ALA A 557 -11.86 3.89 1.73
N GLY A 558 -12.08 2.67 1.22
CA GLY A 558 -11.20 1.96 0.29
C GLY A 558 -11.83 1.81 -1.09
N GLN A 559 -11.39 0.80 -1.83
CA GLN A 559 -11.96 0.43 -3.13
C GLN A 559 -12.99 -0.70 -2.93
N PRO A 560 -14.30 -0.45 -3.06
CA PRO A 560 -15.33 -1.42 -2.75
C PRO A 560 -15.28 -2.64 -3.68
N LEU A 561 -15.36 -3.83 -3.09
CA LEU A 561 -15.39 -5.12 -3.79
C LEU A 561 -16.69 -5.86 -3.50
N ALA A 562 -17.49 -6.10 -4.52
CA ALA A 562 -18.59 -7.07 -4.50
C ALA A 562 -18.02 -8.47 -4.76
N TRP A 563 -17.73 -9.20 -3.68
CA TRP A 563 -17.25 -10.57 -3.79
C TRP A 563 -18.45 -11.54 -3.77
N MET A 564 -19.27 -11.44 -4.79
CA MET A 564 -20.53 -12.16 -4.88
C MET A 564 -20.99 -12.27 -6.34
N GLU A 565 -21.80 -13.30 -6.62
CA GLU A 565 -22.47 -13.45 -7.92
C GLU A 565 -23.75 -12.59 -7.94
N ALA A 566 -23.84 -11.62 -8.85
CA ALA A 566 -24.99 -10.75 -8.94
C ALA A 566 -26.25 -11.47 -9.45
N SER A 567 -26.10 -12.57 -10.18
CA SER A 567 -27.21 -13.42 -10.61
C SER A 567 -27.95 -14.11 -9.45
N ASN A 568 -27.29 -14.29 -8.29
CA ASN A 568 -27.88 -14.85 -7.09
C ASN A 568 -28.56 -13.82 -6.18
N LEU A 569 -28.46 -12.52 -6.51
CA LEU A 569 -29.06 -11.48 -5.70
C LEU A 569 -30.55 -11.31 -6.01
N PRO A 570 -31.40 -11.08 -4.99
CA PRO A 570 -32.81 -10.75 -5.21
C PRO A 570 -32.96 -9.34 -5.84
N ASP A 571 -34.09 -9.07 -6.45
CA ASP A 571 -34.33 -7.80 -7.15
C ASP A 571 -34.20 -6.57 -6.24
N GLU A 572 -34.54 -6.69 -4.97
CA GLU A 572 -34.38 -5.61 -3.97
C GLU A 572 -32.93 -5.15 -3.79
N ALA A 573 -31.94 -6.03 -4.06
CA ALA A 573 -30.52 -5.70 -3.94
C ALA A 573 -30.11 -4.56 -4.89
N PHE A 574 -30.76 -4.44 -6.04
CA PHE A 574 -30.39 -3.47 -7.07
C PHE A 574 -30.83 -2.03 -6.70
N SER A 575 -31.61 -1.84 -5.64
CA SER A 575 -31.89 -0.50 -5.09
C SER A 575 -30.64 0.23 -4.63
N VAL A 576 -29.59 -0.48 -4.25
CA VAL A 576 -28.30 0.10 -3.82
C VAL A 576 -27.62 0.91 -4.93
N LYS A 577 -28.00 0.68 -6.21
CA LYS A 577 -27.46 1.42 -7.35
C LYS A 577 -27.55 2.93 -7.18
N ALA A 578 -28.66 3.43 -6.63
CA ALA A 578 -28.84 4.86 -6.41
C ALA A 578 -27.77 5.45 -5.46
N LEU A 579 -27.38 4.70 -4.43
CA LEU A 579 -26.29 5.08 -3.53
C LEU A 579 -24.94 4.99 -4.24
N ILE A 580 -24.69 3.88 -4.96
CA ILE A 580 -23.44 3.65 -5.67
C ILE A 580 -23.19 4.73 -6.72
N ASP A 581 -24.21 5.10 -7.49
CA ASP A 581 -24.09 6.15 -8.51
C ASP A 581 -23.72 7.51 -7.89
N ARG A 582 -24.33 7.88 -6.76
CA ARG A 582 -23.97 9.09 -6.02
C ARG A 582 -22.58 9.00 -5.40
N TYR A 583 -22.18 7.84 -4.93
CA TYR A 583 -20.83 7.63 -4.39
C TYR A 583 -19.76 7.83 -5.48
N LYS A 584 -19.95 7.33 -6.69
CA LYS A 584 -19.03 7.56 -7.82
C LYS A 584 -18.76 9.03 -8.12
N GLU A 585 -19.72 9.91 -7.83
CA GLU A 585 -19.55 11.36 -8.00
C GLU A 585 -18.54 11.96 -7.03
N VAL A 586 -18.46 11.44 -5.79
CA VAL A 586 -17.64 11.96 -4.71
C VAL A 586 -16.41 11.09 -4.39
N GLN A 587 -16.36 9.84 -4.86
CA GLN A 587 -15.33 8.86 -4.54
C GLN A 587 -13.92 9.43 -4.74
N TYR A 588 -13.62 9.94 -5.91
CA TYR A 588 -12.29 10.47 -6.23
C TYR A 588 -11.90 11.67 -5.34
N ASP A 589 -12.83 12.61 -5.14
CA ASP A 589 -12.60 13.78 -4.31
C ASP A 589 -12.34 13.37 -2.83
N PHE A 590 -13.11 12.40 -2.33
CA PHE A 590 -12.92 11.80 -1.02
C PHE A 590 -11.56 11.09 -0.89
N HIS A 591 -11.14 10.33 -1.90
CA HIS A 591 -9.88 9.59 -1.91
C HIS A 591 -8.65 10.48 -2.15
N GLN A 592 -8.80 11.67 -2.70
CA GLN A 592 -7.68 12.62 -2.85
C GLN A 592 -7.22 13.21 -1.51
N GLY A 593 -8.05 13.22 -0.48
CA GLY A 593 -7.69 13.68 0.85
C GLY A 593 -6.76 12.72 1.59
N VAL A 594 -6.34 13.11 2.78
CA VAL A 594 -5.69 12.23 3.76
C VAL A 594 -6.77 11.53 4.56
N ILE A 595 -7.03 10.26 4.26
CA ILE A 595 -8.06 9.47 4.94
C ILE A 595 -7.49 8.89 6.22
N LEU A 596 -8.11 9.24 7.35
CA LEU A 596 -7.73 8.78 8.68
C LEU A 596 -8.95 8.27 9.44
N PRO A 597 -8.81 7.28 10.34
CA PRO A 597 -9.90 6.81 11.19
C PRO A 597 -10.33 7.88 12.19
N ILE A 598 -11.61 7.91 12.53
CA ILE A 598 -12.22 8.79 13.54
C ILE A 598 -13.18 8.01 14.45
N GLY A 599 -13.49 8.59 15.60
CA GLY A 599 -14.38 7.98 16.59
C GLY A 599 -13.76 6.74 17.24
N GLU A 600 -14.60 5.80 17.65
CA GLU A 600 -14.20 4.58 18.33
C GLU A 600 -13.83 3.48 17.33
N GLU A 601 -13.01 2.52 17.76
CA GLU A 601 -12.74 1.32 16.97
C GLU A 601 -14.06 0.57 16.70
N PRO A 602 -14.32 0.14 15.44
CA PRO A 602 -15.53 -0.62 15.11
C PRO A 602 -15.65 -1.90 15.94
N SER A 603 -16.80 -2.09 16.57
CA SER A 603 -17.09 -3.21 17.48
C SER A 603 -18.45 -3.86 17.23
N GLY A 604 -19.21 -3.37 16.26
CA GLY A 604 -20.60 -3.66 16.04
C GLY A 604 -21.54 -2.79 16.89
N ARG A 605 -20.99 -1.95 17.81
CA ARG A 605 -21.76 -1.07 18.70
C ARG A 605 -21.18 0.34 18.81
N SER A 606 -20.16 0.66 18.07
CA SER A 606 -19.42 1.91 18.13
C SER A 606 -20.10 3.03 17.34
N TRP A 607 -19.70 4.26 17.65
CA TRP A 607 -19.75 5.40 16.75
C TRP A 607 -18.37 5.60 16.18
N THR A 608 -18.22 5.38 14.89
CA THR A 608 -16.93 5.24 14.23
C THR A 608 -16.94 5.89 12.85
N GLY A 609 -15.81 5.95 12.18
CA GLY A 609 -15.78 6.46 10.82
C GLY A 609 -14.40 6.78 10.28
N PHE A 610 -14.42 7.60 9.22
CA PHE A 610 -13.23 8.10 8.55
C PHE A 610 -13.37 9.59 8.28
N GLN A 611 -12.26 10.31 8.40
CA GLN A 611 -12.15 11.68 7.93
C GLN A 611 -11.19 11.72 6.76
N SER A 612 -11.60 12.30 5.63
CA SER A 612 -10.72 12.69 4.55
C SER A 612 -10.42 14.18 4.67
N ILE A 613 -9.15 14.52 4.83
CA ILE A 613 -8.67 15.90 4.94
C ILE A 613 -8.14 16.32 3.58
N SER A 614 -8.84 17.21 2.89
CA SER A 614 -8.46 17.65 1.55
C SER A 614 -7.41 18.77 1.59
N ASP A 615 -7.66 19.77 2.44
CA ASP A 615 -6.79 20.92 2.70
C ASP A 615 -7.12 21.55 4.06
N ASP A 616 -6.56 22.72 4.35
CA ASP A 616 -6.82 23.46 5.58
C ASP A 616 -8.28 23.95 5.72
N LYS A 617 -9.08 23.87 4.67
CA LYS A 617 -10.41 24.46 4.58
C LYS A 617 -11.55 23.45 4.59
N GLY A 618 -11.26 22.18 4.29
CA GLY A 618 -12.34 21.21 4.20
C GLY A 618 -11.94 19.78 3.89
N GLY A 619 -12.97 18.98 3.67
CA GLY A 619 -12.84 17.55 3.39
C GLY A 619 -14.16 16.81 3.61
N TYR A 620 -14.06 15.55 4.03
CA TYR A 620 -15.22 14.69 4.26
C TYR A 620 -15.17 14.03 5.62
N LEU A 621 -16.36 13.82 6.22
CA LEU A 621 -16.56 12.96 7.38
C LEU A 621 -17.53 11.84 6.99
N LEU A 622 -17.05 10.61 7.00
CA LEU A 622 -17.85 9.40 6.79
C LEU A 622 -18.06 8.76 8.16
N VAL A 623 -19.26 8.85 8.71
CA VAL A 623 -19.57 8.44 10.09
C VAL A 623 -20.61 7.34 10.07
N TYR A 624 -20.40 6.33 10.91
CA TYR A 624 -21.29 5.20 11.12
C TYR A 624 -21.79 5.18 12.57
N ARG A 625 -23.08 4.95 12.71
CA ARG A 625 -23.68 4.46 13.93
C ARG A 625 -23.93 2.96 13.78
N GLU A 626 -23.11 2.17 14.44
CA GLU A 626 -23.33 0.72 14.50
C GLU A 626 -24.60 0.40 15.33
N ASN A 627 -24.77 -0.83 15.81
CA ASN A 627 -25.89 -1.21 16.68
C ASN A 627 -25.77 -0.57 18.07
N ASN A 628 -25.77 0.75 18.14
CA ASN A 628 -25.65 1.58 19.33
C ASN A 628 -26.99 2.16 19.74
N GLY A 629 -27.35 2.09 21.05
CA GLY A 629 -28.61 2.56 21.57
C GLY A 629 -28.81 4.10 21.53
N GLN A 630 -27.71 4.86 21.48
CA GLN A 630 -27.78 6.33 21.43
C GLN A 630 -27.86 6.81 19.99
N ASN A 631 -28.82 7.70 19.70
CA ASN A 631 -29.01 8.24 18.35
C ASN A 631 -28.12 9.46 18.01
N LYS A 632 -27.29 9.87 18.95
CA LYS A 632 -26.28 10.92 18.78
C LYS A 632 -25.05 10.61 19.63
N SER A 633 -23.88 11.05 19.15
CA SER A 633 -22.61 10.92 19.87
C SER A 633 -21.64 12.04 19.51
N TRP A 634 -20.71 12.31 20.41
CA TRP A 634 -19.55 13.17 20.16
C TRP A 634 -18.44 12.33 19.54
N ILE A 635 -18.17 12.55 18.27
CA ILE A 635 -17.15 11.81 17.50
C ILE A 635 -15.84 12.59 17.59
N GLU A 636 -14.80 11.93 18.06
CA GLU A 636 -13.43 12.46 18.00
C GLU A 636 -12.94 12.46 16.56
N THR A 637 -12.49 13.61 16.08
CA THR A 637 -12.04 13.86 14.71
C THR A 637 -10.66 14.51 14.71
N TRP A 638 -10.08 14.69 13.55
CA TRP A 638 -8.82 15.42 13.35
C TRP A 638 -9.01 16.92 13.11
N LEU A 639 -10.23 17.43 13.32
CA LEU A 639 -10.55 18.85 13.16
C LEU A 639 -9.95 19.70 14.30
N PRO A 640 -9.48 20.92 13.99
CA PRO A 640 -8.94 21.81 15.03
C PRO A 640 -10.02 22.18 16.07
N ALA A 641 -9.67 22.04 17.34
CA ALA A 641 -10.56 22.47 18.43
C ALA A 641 -10.92 23.96 18.30
N GLY A 642 -12.20 24.30 18.51
CA GLY A 642 -12.70 25.65 18.38
C GLY A 642 -13.02 26.09 16.94
N ALA A 643 -12.66 25.32 15.91
CA ALA A 643 -13.01 25.65 14.53
C ALA A 643 -14.52 25.61 14.32
N LYS A 644 -15.03 26.58 13.57
CA LYS A 644 -16.45 26.60 13.14
C LYS A 644 -16.53 25.84 11.81
N ILE A 645 -17.33 24.78 11.76
CA ILE A 645 -17.49 23.96 10.55
C ILE A 645 -18.94 24.00 10.06
N LYS A 646 -19.08 23.89 8.73
CA LYS A 646 -20.36 23.63 8.06
C LYS A 646 -20.29 22.26 7.43
N CYS A 647 -21.21 21.36 7.77
CA CYS A 647 -21.32 20.01 7.24
C CYS A 647 -22.58 19.87 6.41
N MET A 648 -22.42 19.45 5.14
CA MET A 648 -23.51 19.16 4.21
C MET A 648 -23.52 17.66 3.90
N PRO A 649 -24.63 16.93 4.15
CA PRO A 649 -24.67 15.50 3.84
C PRO A 649 -24.67 15.32 2.32
N VAL A 650 -23.77 14.46 1.85
CA VAL A 650 -23.67 14.08 0.43
C VAL A 650 -24.18 12.65 0.20
N LEU A 651 -24.05 11.75 1.19
CA LEU A 651 -24.57 10.39 1.17
C LEU A 651 -25.13 10.02 2.56
N GLY A 652 -26.04 9.04 2.61
CA GLY A 652 -26.64 8.53 3.85
C GLY A 652 -27.68 9.46 4.47
N ASN A 653 -27.98 9.27 5.76
CA ASN A 653 -29.19 9.79 6.42
C ASN A 653 -28.93 10.97 7.38
N GLY A 654 -27.84 11.70 7.22
CA GLY A 654 -27.50 12.86 8.05
C GLY A 654 -28.28 14.12 7.68
N LYS A 655 -28.27 15.11 8.60
CA LYS A 655 -28.81 16.45 8.36
C LYS A 655 -27.69 17.48 8.26
N ALA A 656 -27.89 18.49 7.39
CA ALA A 656 -26.97 19.63 7.32
C ALA A 656 -26.86 20.33 8.70
N MET A 657 -25.62 20.67 9.06
CA MET A 657 -25.34 21.32 10.35
C MET A 657 -24.21 22.35 10.25
N THR A 658 -24.23 23.29 11.16
CA THR A 658 -23.12 24.20 11.44
C THR A 658 -22.84 24.12 12.94
N THR A 659 -21.59 23.80 13.31
CA THR A 659 -21.21 23.60 14.71
C THR A 659 -19.79 24.09 14.96
N VAL A 660 -19.42 24.18 16.24
CA VAL A 660 -18.06 24.46 16.69
C VAL A 660 -17.45 23.15 17.18
N VAL A 661 -16.28 22.86 16.73
CA VAL A 661 -15.50 21.67 17.12
C VAL A 661 -15.12 21.77 18.60
N GLY A 662 -15.40 20.72 19.35
CA GLY A 662 -15.10 20.65 20.79
C GLY A 662 -13.61 20.56 21.11
N ARG A 663 -13.28 20.57 22.42
CA ARG A 663 -11.88 20.65 22.92
C ARG A 663 -10.93 19.54 22.42
N LEU A 664 -11.44 18.35 22.18
CA LEU A 664 -10.66 17.20 21.70
C LEU A 664 -10.89 16.93 20.19
N GLY A 665 -11.23 17.96 19.42
CA GLY A 665 -11.57 17.74 18.02
C GLY A 665 -12.95 17.09 17.84
N THR A 666 -13.82 17.11 18.86
CA THR A 666 -15.09 16.37 18.83
C THR A 666 -16.18 17.12 18.09
N VAL A 667 -17.02 16.38 17.37
CA VAL A 667 -18.19 16.88 16.66
C VAL A 667 -19.41 16.03 17.05
N GLU A 668 -20.51 16.67 17.48
CA GLU A 668 -21.77 15.95 17.76
C GLU A 668 -22.45 15.58 16.45
N ILE A 669 -22.60 14.26 16.19
CA ILE A 669 -23.30 13.70 15.04
C ILE A 669 -24.56 12.98 15.52
N SER A 670 -25.66 13.12 14.76
CA SER A 670 -26.93 12.43 15.01
C SER A 670 -27.31 11.58 13.79
N LEU A 671 -27.60 10.32 14.05
CA LEU A 671 -28.18 9.37 13.09
C LEU A 671 -29.38 8.69 13.76
N PRO A 672 -30.57 8.75 13.16
CA PRO A 672 -31.81 8.29 13.83
C PRO A 672 -31.88 6.77 13.97
N ALA A 673 -31.39 6.01 13.00
CA ALA A 673 -31.45 4.56 13.00
C ALA A 673 -30.12 3.92 13.46
N ILE A 674 -30.16 2.71 14.00
CA ILE A 674 -29.00 1.84 14.20
C ILE A 674 -28.54 1.30 12.84
N ASN A 675 -27.29 0.90 12.75
CA ASN A 675 -26.67 0.39 11.53
C ASN A 675 -26.91 1.35 10.35
N ASP A 676 -26.61 2.63 10.59
CA ASP A 676 -26.81 3.73 9.66
C ASP A 676 -25.53 4.53 9.48
N PHE A 677 -25.45 5.33 8.43
CA PHE A 677 -24.27 6.13 8.11
C PHE A 677 -24.61 7.46 7.48
N VAL A 678 -23.62 8.36 7.50
CA VAL A 678 -23.64 9.61 6.74
C VAL A 678 -22.25 9.95 6.25
N MET A 679 -22.15 10.43 5.01
CA MET A 679 -20.98 11.13 4.53
C MET A 679 -21.28 12.60 4.40
N TYR A 680 -20.56 13.42 5.15
CA TYR A 680 -20.61 14.87 5.06
C TYR A 680 -19.44 15.40 4.23
N LYS A 681 -19.70 16.37 3.37
CA LYS A 681 -18.68 17.33 2.95
C LYS A 681 -18.65 18.46 3.96
N TYR A 682 -17.48 18.75 4.56
CA TYR A 682 -17.33 19.81 5.54
C TYR A 682 -16.42 20.95 5.04
N GLU A 683 -16.71 22.15 5.52
CA GLU A 683 -15.92 23.38 5.29
C GLU A 683 -15.61 24.01 6.64
N ILE A 684 -14.34 24.42 6.86
CA ILE A 684 -13.89 25.20 8.02
C ILE A 684 -14.11 26.68 7.67
N LYS A 685 -14.79 27.43 8.56
CA LYS A 685 -15.13 28.84 8.38
C LYS A 685 -14.22 29.75 9.19
#